data_ca569474ab6449f2c0222c54d4673320
#
_entry.id   ca569474ab6449f2c0222c54d4673320
#
_cell.length_a   1.000
_cell.length_b   1.000
_cell.length_c   1.000
_cell.angle_alpha   90.00
_cell.angle_beta   90.00
_cell.angle_gamma   90.00
#
_symmetry.space_group_name_H-M   'P 1'
#
loop_
_entity.id
_entity.type
_entity.pdbx_description
1 polymer ?
#
loop_
_entity_poly.entity_id
_entity_poly.type
_entity_poly.pdbx_seq_one_letter_code
_entity_poly.pdbx_strand_id
1 'polypeptide(L)'
;MQVLKVALPLPVELMSYLPPHAQTLGDALGYRVVVPWRGELRVGLVVGREEDPHESFALREAIAYLDARPWLRPAEVEYLATAARDSFCAVGTLLDDLIPFLEPPLLHRVRLLPEADPAVLPKGLEALAEDWQDAKGLDPKLLDFLREAGVLQEEVQEQRSVREALVVLREPSEKLSEKARAAWYALRDLRQVESMAALARAAGVGVGVVKGLVEKGYIGLVEVEPASETVVARKLEPLELPTLPARLEGGRLLDRIRALATLAQKESVLVLFPEVSLLKRFQPFFPQTLVFHGEMKAEERRKVWERVGEHVQDSISVLCTYQGLLLPVEVKRLVVVEEASEAYKLPAGSRAFVPRLARLRARQLGIPLSYWSGVNSAEVWAEPALNLPTPTPRLHLLDMRQERGWPLSGAALALLQQTLEKNRQAIVLSARRGYSAVLRCKRCDWKATCPNCALPLRYHKSGRFGLMQCHQCGHEQKAPDLCPNCQSDVFDPRGPGVEWLLEALAQHLPALPRYRYTADAKDDLRPLLSGEPSVLVGTTAILRGPVLPELALVLLPYADGFILESDFRAAERYHRLLWQLADLHPRRRPLLVLQTFEPGHAAHRALQAADPQGFMEFELALRHTLGYPPATRMVKLEVSHPKEPVARDAIYQLAEALKPKARPGELLGPAPAPVARLRGQYVFHLLLKSSEPRLQALMENLLPVRGARLRLDPDPQSFVGLLED
;
A
#
# COMPACT_ATOMS: atom_id res chain seq x y z
N MET A 1 4.62 41.84 7.73
CA MET A 1 4.71 41.30 6.36
C MET A 1 4.12 39.90 6.40
N GLN A 2 3.19 39.58 5.52
CA GLN A 2 2.53 38.26 5.54
C GLN A 2 3.39 37.26 4.75
N VAL A 3 3.67 36.09 5.34
CA VAL A 3 4.49 35.04 4.75
C VAL A 3 3.69 33.76 4.66
N LEU A 4 3.74 33.08 3.53
CA LEU A 4 3.10 31.79 3.27
C LEU A 4 4.00 30.67 3.79
N LYS A 5 3.44 29.73 4.54
CA LYS A 5 4.07 28.45 4.86
C LYS A 5 3.60 27.40 3.84
N VAL A 6 4.51 26.95 3.02
CA VAL A 6 4.24 26.07 1.87
C VAL A 6 4.81 24.68 2.11
N ALA A 7 3.97 23.66 2.00
CA ALA A 7 4.38 22.27 1.96
C ALA A 7 4.66 21.88 0.51
N LEU A 8 5.92 21.61 0.19
CA LEU A 8 6.31 20.98 -1.06
C LEU A 8 6.13 19.46 -0.94
N PRO A 9 5.75 18.72 -2.01
CA PRO A 9 5.65 17.26 -1.98
C PRO A 9 7.06 16.61 -1.96
N LEU A 10 7.81 16.92 -0.92
CA LEU A 10 9.21 16.54 -0.68
C LEU A 10 9.44 16.29 0.81
N PRO A 11 10.47 15.51 1.17
CA PRO A 11 10.84 15.27 2.58
C PRO A 11 11.63 16.46 3.16
N VAL A 12 11.03 17.64 3.11
CA VAL A 12 11.61 18.89 3.63
C VAL A 12 10.61 19.56 4.59
N GLU A 13 11.12 20.39 5.46
CA GLU A 13 10.30 21.24 6.34
C GLU A 13 9.47 22.24 5.51
N LEU A 14 8.50 22.86 6.16
CA LEU A 14 7.70 23.90 5.52
C LEU A 14 8.59 25.06 5.07
N MET A 15 8.37 25.48 3.82
CA MET A 15 9.13 26.57 3.22
C MET A 15 8.36 27.89 3.34
N SER A 16 9.10 28.97 3.54
CA SER A 16 8.55 30.33 3.66
C SER A 16 8.68 31.08 2.34
N TYR A 17 7.58 31.65 1.87
CA TYR A 17 7.54 32.46 0.66
C TYR A 17 6.68 33.71 0.87
N LEU A 18 7.02 34.79 0.16
CA LEU A 18 6.12 35.93 0.02
C LEU A 18 4.95 35.57 -0.90
N PRO A 19 3.74 36.10 -0.67
CA PRO A 19 2.63 35.94 -1.59
C PRO A 19 2.94 36.45 -2.99
N PRO A 20 2.33 35.89 -4.06
CA PRO A 20 2.50 36.40 -5.43
C PRO A 20 2.04 37.87 -5.52
N HIS A 21 2.87 38.76 -6.08
CA HIS A 21 2.57 40.18 -6.18
C HIS A 21 1.37 40.48 -7.09
N ALA A 22 1.21 39.68 -8.16
CA ALA A 22 0.14 39.85 -9.15
C ALA A 22 -1.23 39.32 -8.71
N GLN A 23 -1.31 38.58 -7.61
CA GLN A 23 -2.53 37.89 -7.17
C GLN A 23 -2.72 38.05 -5.66
N THR A 24 -3.65 38.87 -5.26
CA THR A 24 -4.01 39.03 -3.82
C THR A 24 -5.19 38.14 -3.47
N LEU A 25 -4.96 37.16 -2.58
CA LEU A 25 -6.01 36.35 -1.97
C LEU A 25 -6.19 36.78 -0.50
N GLY A 26 -7.42 36.96 -0.06
CA GLY A 26 -7.75 37.25 1.34
C GLY A 26 -7.27 36.12 2.26
N ASP A 27 -7.56 34.86 1.93
CA ASP A 27 -7.03 33.67 2.59
C ASP A 27 -6.50 32.68 1.54
N ALA A 28 -5.19 32.38 1.59
CA ALA A 28 -4.53 31.46 0.68
C ALA A 28 -4.41 30.02 1.25
N LEU A 29 -4.94 29.75 2.44
CA LEU A 29 -4.86 28.44 3.06
C LEU A 29 -5.51 27.35 2.15
N GLY A 30 -4.78 26.26 1.90
CA GLY A 30 -5.23 25.16 1.06
C GLY A 30 -5.15 25.40 -0.44
N TYR A 31 -4.63 26.54 -0.91
CA TYR A 31 -4.36 26.77 -2.34
C TYR A 31 -3.06 26.12 -2.78
N ARG A 32 -3.03 25.62 -4.02
CA ARG A 32 -1.77 25.27 -4.68
C ARG A 32 -1.07 26.54 -5.13
N VAL A 33 0.22 26.61 -4.90
CA VAL A 33 1.06 27.76 -5.22
C VAL A 33 2.32 27.31 -5.95
N VAL A 34 2.68 28.02 -7.02
CA VAL A 34 3.93 27.80 -7.74
C VAL A 34 5.03 28.61 -7.08
N VAL A 35 6.13 27.94 -6.73
CA VAL A 35 7.25 28.54 -6.03
C VAL A 35 8.59 28.18 -6.68
N PRO A 36 9.58 29.09 -6.66
CA PRO A 36 10.94 28.76 -7.09
C PRO A 36 11.65 27.90 -6.04
N TRP A 37 12.15 26.74 -6.48
CA TRP A 37 12.88 25.79 -5.64
C TRP A 37 14.13 25.27 -6.36
N ARG A 38 15.33 25.60 -5.87
CA ARG A 38 16.63 25.14 -6.43
C ARG A 38 16.79 25.32 -7.94
N GLY A 39 16.30 26.43 -8.48
CA GLY A 39 16.36 26.74 -9.91
C GLY A 39 15.24 26.16 -10.76
N GLU A 40 14.30 25.44 -10.15
CA GLU A 40 13.10 24.90 -10.81
C GLU A 40 11.82 25.49 -10.20
N LEU A 41 10.73 25.45 -10.94
CA LEU A 41 9.40 25.73 -10.39
C LEU A 41 8.79 24.44 -9.82
N ARG A 42 8.28 24.54 -8.62
CA ARG A 42 7.56 23.47 -7.95
C ARG A 42 6.16 23.92 -7.54
N VAL A 43 5.24 22.98 -7.45
CA VAL A 43 3.91 23.25 -6.93
C VAL A 43 3.86 22.76 -5.48
N GLY A 44 3.54 23.67 -4.57
CA GLY A 44 3.31 23.37 -3.18
C GLY A 44 1.88 23.69 -2.75
N LEU A 45 1.55 23.31 -1.53
CA LEU A 45 0.29 23.62 -0.89
C LEU A 45 0.51 24.65 0.22
N VAL A 46 -0.27 25.71 0.26
CA VAL A 46 -0.24 26.65 1.38
C VAL A 46 -0.92 26.01 2.59
N VAL A 47 -0.15 25.78 3.65
CA VAL A 47 -0.61 25.08 4.86
C VAL A 47 -0.62 25.98 6.10
N GLY A 48 -0.20 27.23 5.97
CA GLY A 48 -0.20 28.19 7.04
C GLY A 48 0.29 29.56 6.61
N ARG A 49 0.24 30.49 7.56
CA ARG A 49 0.73 31.87 7.40
C ARG A 49 1.45 32.29 8.67
N GLU A 50 2.37 33.19 8.50
CA GLU A 50 3.08 33.85 9.61
C GLU A 50 3.12 35.33 9.36
N GLU A 51 2.85 36.10 10.41
CA GLU A 51 3.02 37.56 10.38
C GLU A 51 4.38 37.91 10.99
N ASP A 52 5.15 38.72 10.24
CA ASP A 52 6.46 39.23 10.66
C ASP A 52 7.48 38.15 11.09
N PRO A 53 7.87 37.23 10.19
CA PRO A 53 8.84 36.21 10.52
C PRO A 53 10.21 36.88 10.80
N HIS A 54 10.83 36.57 11.94
CA HIS A 54 12.23 36.92 12.24
C HIS A 54 13.18 35.98 11.45
N GLU A 55 13.10 36.03 10.10
CA GLU A 55 14.01 35.26 9.26
C GLU A 55 15.26 36.08 8.93
N SER A 56 16.42 35.46 9.09
CA SER A 56 17.74 36.06 8.85
C SER A 56 18.15 36.11 7.39
N PHE A 57 17.28 35.71 6.46
CA PHE A 57 17.54 35.65 5.02
C PHE A 57 16.39 36.26 4.23
N ALA A 58 16.68 36.67 2.99
CA ALA A 58 15.69 37.25 2.09
C ALA A 58 14.71 36.16 1.63
N LEU A 59 13.42 36.40 1.86
CA LEU A 59 12.35 35.54 1.38
C LEU A 59 12.16 35.71 -0.13
N ARG A 60 11.98 34.59 -0.83
CA ARG A 60 11.59 34.59 -2.24
C ARG A 60 10.08 34.74 -2.38
N GLU A 61 9.65 35.38 -3.44
CA GLU A 61 8.25 35.50 -3.80
C GLU A 61 7.74 34.23 -4.51
N ALA A 62 6.50 33.83 -4.23
CA ALA A 62 5.78 32.82 -4.98
C ALA A 62 5.36 33.39 -6.33
N ILE A 63 5.32 32.56 -7.37
CA ILE A 63 5.05 33.02 -8.75
C ILE A 63 3.56 33.25 -8.98
N ALA A 64 2.73 32.24 -8.64
CA ALA A 64 1.28 32.29 -8.86
C ALA A 64 0.52 31.28 -8.02
N TYR A 65 -0.73 31.58 -7.71
CA TYR A 65 -1.72 30.57 -7.29
C TYR A 65 -2.28 29.88 -8.53
N LEU A 66 -2.41 28.55 -8.50
CA LEU A 66 -2.93 27.77 -9.62
C LEU A 66 -4.45 27.66 -9.66
N ASP A 67 -5.10 27.81 -8.53
CA ASP A 67 -6.50 27.50 -8.36
C ASP A 67 -7.34 28.75 -8.11
N ALA A 68 -8.57 28.76 -8.60
CA ALA A 68 -9.55 29.83 -8.30
C ALA A 68 -10.19 29.67 -6.91
N ARG A 69 -10.04 28.50 -6.27
CA ARG A 69 -10.54 28.16 -4.94
C ARG A 69 -9.58 27.20 -4.24
N PRO A 70 -9.62 27.08 -2.90
CA PRO A 70 -8.69 26.19 -2.18
C PRO A 70 -8.89 24.74 -2.61
N TRP A 71 -7.78 24.05 -2.83
CA TRP A 71 -7.71 22.63 -3.15
C TRP A 71 -8.02 21.74 -1.97
N LEU A 72 -7.58 22.18 -0.79
CA LEU A 72 -7.94 21.60 0.50
C LEU A 72 -8.65 22.66 1.35
N ARG A 73 -9.72 22.27 2.02
CA ARG A 73 -10.37 23.12 3.01
C ARG A 73 -9.51 23.22 4.27
N PRO A 74 -9.70 24.20 5.15
CA PRO A 74 -8.95 24.33 6.39
C PRO A 74 -8.91 23.02 7.21
N ALA A 75 -10.02 22.27 7.24
CA ALA A 75 -10.12 21.00 7.94
C ALA A 75 -9.17 19.93 7.38
N GLU A 76 -9.02 19.82 6.06
CA GLU A 76 -8.08 18.87 5.45
C GLU A 76 -6.62 19.30 5.66
N VAL A 77 -6.34 20.60 5.68
CA VAL A 77 -4.98 21.13 5.98
C VAL A 77 -4.60 20.82 7.44
N GLU A 78 -5.50 21.03 8.38
CA GLU A 78 -5.29 20.68 9.79
C GLU A 78 -5.09 19.18 9.98
N TYR A 79 -5.91 18.36 9.29
CA TYR A 79 -5.74 16.91 9.29
C TYR A 79 -4.36 16.50 8.76
N LEU A 80 -3.92 17.07 7.63
CA LEU A 80 -2.62 16.76 7.03
C LEU A 80 -1.48 17.06 8.00
N ALA A 81 -1.50 18.23 8.67
CA ALA A 81 -0.50 18.62 9.64
C ALA A 81 -0.49 17.68 10.88
N THR A 82 -1.68 17.33 11.38
CA THR A 82 -1.84 16.40 12.50
C THR A 82 -1.36 15.00 12.15
N ALA A 83 -1.73 14.49 10.98
CA ALA A 83 -1.37 13.18 10.49
C ALA A 83 0.15 13.06 10.21
N ALA A 84 0.77 14.12 9.68
CA ALA A 84 2.23 14.16 9.48
C ALA A 84 2.99 14.12 10.82
N ARG A 85 2.56 14.89 11.81
CA ARG A 85 3.12 14.85 13.16
C ARG A 85 2.96 13.48 13.80
N ASP A 86 1.79 12.89 13.71
CA ASP A 86 1.52 11.53 14.22
C ASP A 86 2.36 10.45 13.53
N SER A 87 2.67 10.64 12.25
CA SER A 87 3.51 9.74 11.45
C SER A 87 5.01 10.07 11.53
N PHE A 88 5.42 11.03 12.34
CA PHE A 88 6.81 11.47 12.50
C PHE A 88 7.51 11.85 11.19
N CYS A 89 6.79 12.50 10.28
CA CYS A 89 7.32 12.91 8.98
C CYS A 89 7.01 14.38 8.68
N ALA A 90 7.72 14.95 7.71
CA ALA A 90 7.40 16.27 7.19
C ALA A 90 6.02 16.29 6.52
N VAL A 91 5.31 17.40 6.60
CA VAL A 91 3.98 17.57 5.98
C VAL A 91 4.03 17.28 4.48
N GLY A 92 5.10 17.75 3.79
CA GLY A 92 5.30 17.53 2.38
C GLY A 92 5.47 16.05 2.01
N THR A 93 6.08 15.24 2.88
CA THR A 93 6.21 13.80 2.65
C THR A 93 4.84 13.11 2.67
N LEU A 94 4.00 13.41 3.64
CA LEU A 94 2.66 12.84 3.71
C LEU A 94 1.74 13.37 2.60
N LEU A 95 1.92 14.63 2.22
CA LEU A 95 1.22 15.25 1.09
C LEU A 95 1.51 14.51 -0.22
N ASP A 96 2.78 14.18 -0.50
CA ASP A 96 3.19 13.39 -1.66
C ASP A 96 2.58 11.98 -1.65
N ASP A 97 2.59 11.31 -0.49
CA ASP A 97 1.97 9.99 -0.34
C ASP A 97 0.47 10.02 -0.65
N LEU A 98 -0.26 11.02 -0.14
CA LEU A 98 -1.72 11.07 -0.24
C LEU A 98 -2.20 11.74 -1.55
N ILE A 99 -1.46 12.71 -2.08
CA ILE A 99 -1.79 13.44 -3.32
C ILE A 99 -0.59 13.48 -4.27
N PRO A 100 -0.12 12.34 -4.81
CA PRO A 100 1.04 12.31 -5.71
C PRO A 100 0.80 13.02 -7.06
N PHE A 101 -0.40 13.52 -7.30
CA PHE A 101 -0.80 14.29 -8.48
C PHE A 101 -0.99 15.79 -8.16
N LEU A 102 -0.45 16.27 -7.04
CA LEU A 102 -0.50 17.68 -6.63
C LEU A 102 0.18 18.58 -7.66
N GLU A 103 1.32 18.13 -8.20
CA GLU A 103 2.11 18.85 -9.19
C GLU A 103 1.66 18.49 -10.61
N PRO A 104 0.87 19.33 -11.28
CA PRO A 104 0.55 19.12 -12.68
C PRO A 104 1.72 19.55 -13.58
N PRO A 105 1.76 19.12 -14.84
CA PRO A 105 2.60 19.77 -15.84
C PRO A 105 2.25 21.25 -15.94
N LEU A 106 3.28 22.10 -15.94
CA LEU A 106 3.11 23.54 -16.03
C LEU A 106 3.46 24.05 -17.43
N LEU A 107 2.65 24.94 -17.96
CA LEU A 107 3.01 25.83 -19.04
C LEU A 107 3.56 27.10 -18.40
N HIS A 108 4.85 27.34 -18.53
CA HIS A 108 5.54 28.49 -17.96
C HIS A 108 6.02 29.38 -19.11
N ARG A 109 5.44 30.58 -19.20
CA ARG A 109 5.81 31.60 -20.16
C ARG A 109 6.41 32.79 -19.43
N VAL A 110 7.39 33.40 -20.09
CA VAL A 110 8.12 34.52 -19.54
C VAL A 110 8.28 35.61 -20.61
N ARG A 111 8.30 36.86 -20.16
CA ARG A 111 8.69 38.02 -21.00
C ARG A 111 9.32 39.08 -20.13
N LEU A 112 10.06 39.99 -20.75
CA LEU A 112 10.55 41.18 -20.07
C LEU A 112 9.37 42.12 -19.77
N LEU A 113 9.41 42.79 -18.61
CA LEU A 113 8.45 43.87 -18.33
C LEU A 113 8.57 44.96 -19.37
N PRO A 114 7.46 45.55 -19.88
CA PRO A 114 7.47 46.58 -20.90
C PRO A 114 8.34 47.83 -20.56
N GLU A 115 8.55 48.05 -19.26
CA GLU A 115 9.30 49.21 -18.72
C GLU A 115 10.77 48.88 -18.48
N ALA A 116 11.16 47.59 -18.63
CA ALA A 116 12.53 47.16 -18.42
C ALA A 116 13.43 47.47 -19.63
N ASP A 117 14.68 47.82 -19.36
CA ASP A 117 15.66 48.05 -20.41
C ASP A 117 16.04 46.71 -21.11
N PRO A 118 15.79 46.54 -22.42
CA PRO A 118 16.18 45.32 -23.13
C PRO A 118 17.69 45.03 -23.09
N ALA A 119 18.52 46.02 -22.81
CA ALA A 119 19.96 45.85 -22.68
C ALA A 119 20.39 44.94 -21.52
N VAL A 120 19.49 44.64 -20.59
CA VAL A 120 19.71 43.67 -19.51
C VAL A 120 19.79 42.21 -20.02
N LEU A 121 19.26 41.95 -21.22
CA LEU A 121 19.23 40.61 -21.81
C LEU A 121 20.57 40.23 -22.46
N PRO A 122 21.04 38.99 -22.26
CA PRO A 122 22.12 38.45 -23.08
C PRO A 122 21.78 38.42 -24.59
N LYS A 123 22.80 38.54 -25.45
CA LYS A 123 22.62 38.44 -26.89
C LYS A 123 21.94 37.12 -27.30
N GLY A 124 20.94 37.20 -28.15
CA GLY A 124 20.17 36.06 -28.65
C GLY A 124 18.87 35.79 -27.86
N LEU A 125 18.51 36.67 -26.91
CA LEU A 125 17.27 36.55 -26.11
C LEU A 125 16.36 37.78 -26.27
N GLU A 126 16.57 38.54 -27.36
CA GLU A 126 15.80 39.76 -27.69
C GLU A 126 14.29 39.49 -27.82
N ALA A 127 13.91 38.22 -28.17
CA ALA A 127 12.52 37.79 -28.24
C ALA A 127 11.77 37.89 -26.91
N LEU A 128 12.46 37.85 -25.74
CA LEU A 128 11.86 38.08 -24.46
C LEU A 128 11.31 39.49 -24.23
N ALA A 129 11.88 40.46 -24.94
CA ALA A 129 11.41 41.84 -24.90
C ALA A 129 10.21 42.07 -25.82
N GLU A 130 10.04 41.23 -26.85
CA GLU A 130 9.01 41.40 -27.89
C GLU A 130 7.72 40.63 -27.57
N ASP A 131 7.82 39.39 -27.06
CA ASP A 131 6.67 38.51 -26.82
C ASP A 131 6.95 37.46 -25.75
N TRP A 132 5.88 36.77 -25.32
CA TRP A 132 5.92 35.67 -24.39
C TRP A 132 6.71 34.47 -24.96
N GLN A 133 7.73 34.02 -24.23
CA GLN A 133 8.55 32.87 -24.59
C GLN A 133 8.30 31.69 -23.61
N ASP A 134 8.45 30.44 -24.09
CA ASP A 134 8.41 29.26 -23.22
C ASP A 134 9.70 29.20 -22.37
N ALA A 135 9.56 29.20 -21.08
CA ALA A 135 10.68 29.19 -20.14
C ALA A 135 11.51 27.89 -20.19
N LYS A 136 10.97 26.78 -20.72
CA LYS A 136 11.68 25.48 -20.79
C LYS A 136 12.97 25.53 -21.61
N GLY A 137 13.10 26.47 -22.52
CA GLY A 137 14.31 26.66 -23.37
C GLY A 137 15.35 27.59 -22.78
N LEU A 138 15.09 28.20 -21.63
CA LEU A 138 15.93 29.27 -21.06
C LEU A 138 16.77 28.74 -19.90
N ASP A 139 17.95 29.34 -19.69
CA ASP A 139 18.81 29.00 -18.56
C ASP A 139 18.12 29.37 -17.22
N PRO A 140 17.93 28.44 -16.31
CA PRO A 140 17.32 28.71 -14.98
C PRO A 140 18.04 29.82 -14.21
N LYS A 141 19.36 29.95 -14.32
CA LYS A 141 20.14 31.02 -13.69
C LYS A 141 19.82 32.39 -14.22
N LEU A 142 19.58 32.47 -15.54
CA LEU A 142 19.14 33.71 -16.16
C LEU A 142 17.72 34.10 -15.66
N LEU A 143 16.81 33.15 -15.59
CA LEU A 143 15.47 33.42 -15.08
C LEU A 143 15.51 33.87 -13.60
N ASP A 144 16.35 33.26 -12.78
CA ASP A 144 16.55 33.70 -11.40
C ASP A 144 17.14 35.11 -11.33
N PHE A 145 18.14 35.42 -12.16
CA PHE A 145 18.71 36.77 -12.23
C PHE A 145 17.69 37.83 -12.66
N LEU A 146 16.91 37.57 -13.72
CA LEU A 146 15.89 38.52 -14.20
C LEU A 146 14.74 38.67 -13.18
N ARG A 147 14.41 37.61 -12.45
CA ARG A 147 13.42 37.63 -11.36
C ARG A 147 13.91 38.46 -10.19
N GLU A 148 15.16 38.25 -9.75
CA GLU A 148 15.77 39.03 -8.67
C GLU A 148 15.96 40.51 -9.04
N ALA A 149 16.19 40.78 -10.32
CA ALA A 149 16.25 42.17 -10.85
C ALA A 149 14.86 42.84 -10.95
N GLY A 150 13.78 42.08 -10.76
CA GLY A 150 12.41 42.59 -10.84
C GLY A 150 11.97 43.02 -12.23
N VAL A 151 12.60 42.48 -13.30
CA VAL A 151 12.35 42.86 -14.71
C VAL A 151 11.62 41.78 -15.51
N LEU A 152 11.32 40.62 -14.88
CA LEU A 152 10.65 39.47 -15.50
C LEU A 152 9.14 39.47 -15.20
N GLN A 153 8.33 39.35 -16.24
CA GLN A 153 6.93 39.00 -16.11
C GLN A 153 6.76 37.53 -16.41
N GLU A 154 6.06 36.82 -15.52
CA GLU A 154 5.86 35.38 -15.62
C GLU A 154 4.36 35.05 -15.65
N GLU A 155 4.02 34.12 -16.52
CA GLU A 155 2.67 33.52 -16.60
C GLU A 155 2.83 32.02 -16.44
N VAL A 156 2.22 31.47 -15.41
CA VAL A 156 2.23 30.03 -15.15
C VAL A 156 0.81 29.50 -15.13
N GLN A 157 0.56 28.50 -15.95
CA GLN A 157 -0.73 27.84 -16.04
C GLN A 157 -0.55 26.32 -15.97
N GLU A 158 -1.57 25.64 -15.51
CA GLU A 158 -1.61 24.18 -15.57
C GLU A 158 -1.78 23.73 -17.03
N GLN A 159 -0.82 22.92 -17.51
CA GLN A 159 -0.94 22.30 -18.82
C GLN A 159 -1.93 21.14 -18.76
N ARG A 160 -3.17 21.35 -19.17
CA ARG A 160 -4.15 20.28 -19.26
C ARG A 160 -3.81 19.39 -20.45
N SER A 161 -3.59 18.10 -20.20
CA SER A 161 -3.49 17.12 -21.27
C SER A 161 -4.90 16.79 -21.75
N VAL A 162 -5.24 17.28 -22.90
CA VAL A 162 -6.46 16.88 -23.58
C VAL A 162 -6.27 15.45 -24.07
N ARG A 163 -7.13 14.55 -23.65
CA ARG A 163 -7.10 13.17 -24.17
C ARG A 163 -7.81 13.15 -25.50
N GLU A 164 -7.02 13.01 -26.56
CA GLU A 164 -7.55 12.76 -27.88
C GLU A 164 -7.72 11.24 -28.10
N ALA A 165 -8.83 10.84 -28.66
CA ALA A 165 -9.02 9.48 -29.18
C ALA A 165 -9.57 9.52 -30.60
N LEU A 166 -9.20 8.51 -31.39
CA LEU A 166 -9.80 8.27 -32.67
C LEU A 166 -11.25 7.84 -32.50
N VAL A 167 -12.14 8.52 -33.17
CA VAL A 167 -13.56 8.17 -33.27
C VAL A 167 -14.02 8.20 -34.73
N VAL A 168 -15.13 7.55 -35.00
CA VAL A 168 -15.79 7.68 -36.32
C VAL A 168 -16.45 9.03 -36.40
N LEU A 169 -16.07 9.84 -37.40
CA LEU A 169 -16.64 11.17 -37.65
C LEU A 169 -17.85 11.10 -38.59
N ARG A 170 -17.75 10.26 -39.62
CA ARG A 170 -18.84 10.08 -40.59
C ARG A 170 -18.76 8.72 -41.27
N GLU A 171 -19.86 8.32 -41.88
CA GLU A 171 -19.88 7.12 -42.72
C GLU A 171 -19.10 7.38 -44.04
N PRO A 172 -18.41 6.35 -44.56
CA PRO A 172 -17.68 6.47 -45.80
C PRO A 172 -18.63 6.73 -46.99
N SER A 173 -18.39 7.82 -47.71
CA SER A 173 -19.13 8.18 -48.92
C SER A 173 -18.62 7.45 -50.18
N GLU A 174 -17.48 6.78 -50.08
CA GLU A 174 -16.84 6.03 -51.16
C GLU A 174 -16.65 4.58 -50.80
N LYS A 175 -16.46 3.72 -51.81
CA LYS A 175 -16.18 2.30 -51.61
C LYS A 175 -14.77 2.14 -51.01
N LEU A 176 -14.67 1.84 -49.75
CA LEU A 176 -13.41 1.58 -49.05
C LEU A 176 -12.77 0.27 -49.53
N SER A 177 -11.43 0.23 -49.53
CA SER A 177 -10.71 -1.04 -49.66
C SER A 177 -11.05 -1.96 -48.45
N GLU A 178 -10.85 -3.27 -48.66
CA GLU A 178 -11.15 -4.25 -47.61
C GLU A 178 -10.45 -3.95 -46.28
N LYS A 179 -9.16 -3.59 -46.32
CA LYS A 179 -8.37 -3.20 -45.14
C LYS A 179 -8.87 -1.92 -44.47
N ALA A 180 -9.24 -0.91 -45.28
CA ALA A 180 -9.78 0.35 -44.75
C ALA A 180 -11.17 0.15 -44.11
N ARG A 181 -11.96 -0.74 -44.70
CA ARG A 181 -13.28 -1.12 -44.16
C ARG A 181 -13.12 -1.85 -42.82
N ALA A 182 -12.18 -2.80 -42.73
CA ALA A 182 -11.88 -3.49 -41.46
C ALA A 182 -11.49 -2.51 -40.35
N ALA A 183 -10.63 -1.53 -40.63
CA ALA A 183 -10.24 -0.51 -39.64
C ALA A 183 -11.41 0.38 -39.23
N TRP A 184 -12.26 0.79 -40.17
CA TRP A 184 -13.41 1.62 -39.88
C TRP A 184 -14.46 0.89 -39.03
N TYR A 185 -14.77 -0.39 -39.35
CA TYR A 185 -15.68 -1.21 -38.54
C TYR A 185 -15.11 -1.51 -37.17
N ALA A 186 -13.82 -1.83 -37.05
CA ALA A 186 -13.17 -2.03 -35.78
C ALA A 186 -13.32 -0.80 -34.87
N LEU A 187 -13.10 0.42 -35.41
CA LEU A 187 -13.28 1.65 -34.63
C LEU A 187 -14.74 1.90 -34.26
N ARG A 188 -15.69 1.62 -35.17
CA ARG A 188 -17.11 1.76 -34.92
C ARG A 188 -17.57 0.85 -33.77
N ASP A 189 -17.09 -0.41 -33.77
CA ASP A 189 -17.44 -1.40 -32.75
C ASP A 189 -16.78 -1.07 -31.39
N LEU A 190 -15.53 -0.58 -31.41
CA LEU A 190 -14.79 -0.12 -30.20
C LEU A 190 -15.23 1.26 -29.73
N ARG A 191 -15.94 2.01 -30.54
CA ARG A 191 -16.40 3.42 -30.35
C ARG A 191 -15.27 4.43 -30.32
N GLN A 192 -14.18 4.16 -29.63
CA GLN A 192 -13.01 5.03 -29.54
C GLN A 192 -11.72 4.22 -29.34
N VAL A 193 -10.58 4.73 -29.82
CA VAL A 193 -9.26 4.09 -29.69
C VAL A 193 -8.20 5.16 -29.46
N GLU A 194 -7.27 4.92 -28.55
CA GLU A 194 -6.28 5.90 -28.07
C GLU A 194 -5.25 6.37 -29.12
N SER A 195 -5.02 5.63 -30.19
CA SER A 195 -4.04 5.99 -31.23
C SER A 195 -4.28 5.25 -32.53
N MET A 196 -3.74 5.80 -33.63
CA MET A 196 -3.74 5.13 -34.94
C MET A 196 -3.06 3.76 -34.91
N ALA A 197 -1.99 3.62 -34.14
CA ALA A 197 -1.28 2.34 -33.97
C ALA A 197 -2.12 1.32 -33.22
N ALA A 198 -2.90 1.73 -32.24
CA ALA A 198 -3.80 0.85 -31.49
C ALA A 198 -4.96 0.37 -32.37
N LEU A 199 -5.55 1.26 -33.19
CA LEU A 199 -6.57 0.87 -34.16
C LEU A 199 -6.04 -0.05 -35.24
N ALA A 200 -4.83 0.22 -35.76
CA ALA A 200 -4.19 -0.62 -36.76
C ALA A 200 -3.98 -2.06 -36.24
N ARG A 201 -3.54 -2.19 -35.00
CA ARG A 201 -3.40 -3.51 -34.31
C ARG A 201 -4.74 -4.22 -34.12
N ALA A 202 -5.75 -3.50 -33.65
CA ALA A 202 -7.07 -4.06 -33.41
C ALA A 202 -7.75 -4.54 -34.69
N ALA A 203 -7.52 -3.85 -35.81
CA ALA A 203 -8.09 -4.18 -37.12
C ALA A 203 -7.19 -5.13 -37.96
N GLY A 204 -5.99 -5.46 -37.51
CA GLY A 204 -5.04 -6.29 -38.25
C GLY A 204 -4.53 -5.63 -39.55
N VAL A 205 -4.38 -4.30 -39.55
CA VAL A 205 -3.97 -3.51 -40.73
C VAL A 205 -2.73 -2.65 -40.44
N GLY A 206 -2.11 -2.11 -41.49
CA GLY A 206 -1.00 -1.17 -41.34
C GLY A 206 -1.49 0.23 -40.90
N VAL A 207 -0.67 0.98 -40.14
CA VAL A 207 -0.97 2.35 -39.68
C VAL A 207 -1.24 3.31 -40.85
N GLY A 208 -0.61 3.13 -42.02
CA GLY A 208 -0.87 3.90 -43.22
C GLY A 208 -2.34 3.84 -43.70
N VAL A 209 -3.00 2.70 -43.51
CA VAL A 209 -4.43 2.52 -43.85
C VAL A 209 -5.30 3.38 -42.93
N VAL A 210 -4.99 3.41 -41.64
CA VAL A 210 -5.68 4.26 -40.63
C VAL A 210 -5.45 5.74 -40.94
N LYS A 211 -4.20 6.12 -41.29
CA LYS A 211 -3.86 7.50 -41.69
C LYS A 211 -4.67 7.94 -42.89
N GLY A 212 -4.85 7.10 -43.91
CA GLY A 212 -5.66 7.41 -45.08
C GLY A 212 -7.16 7.60 -44.73
N LEU A 213 -7.70 6.95 -43.69
CA LEU A 213 -9.06 7.18 -43.22
C LEU A 213 -9.18 8.54 -42.49
N VAL A 214 -8.14 8.95 -41.75
CA VAL A 214 -8.06 10.28 -41.11
C VAL A 214 -7.98 11.39 -42.18
N GLU A 215 -7.11 11.25 -43.16
CA GLU A 215 -6.95 12.22 -44.26
C GLU A 215 -8.25 12.41 -45.07
N LYS A 216 -9.05 11.37 -45.20
CA LYS A 216 -10.36 11.43 -45.85
C LYS A 216 -11.48 11.93 -44.93
N GLY A 217 -11.18 12.18 -43.66
CA GLY A 217 -12.13 12.68 -42.67
C GLY A 217 -13.25 11.71 -42.29
N TYR A 218 -13.04 10.39 -42.47
CA TYR A 218 -13.99 9.36 -42.02
C TYR A 218 -13.82 9.04 -40.51
N ILE A 219 -12.58 9.15 -40.04
CA ILE A 219 -12.23 9.04 -38.62
C ILE A 219 -11.34 10.24 -38.24
N GLY A 220 -11.33 10.62 -36.98
CA GLY A 220 -10.52 11.74 -36.54
C GLY A 220 -10.22 11.68 -35.05
N LEU A 221 -9.20 12.42 -34.64
CA LEU A 221 -8.90 12.66 -33.24
C LEU A 221 -9.91 13.70 -32.75
N VAL A 222 -10.63 13.35 -31.70
CA VAL A 222 -11.49 14.27 -30.96
C VAL A 222 -11.17 14.20 -29.49
N GLU A 223 -11.41 15.29 -28.81
CA GLU A 223 -11.38 15.32 -27.36
C GLU A 223 -12.42 14.38 -26.82
N VAL A 224 -11.99 13.37 -26.10
CA VAL A 224 -12.92 12.41 -25.48
C VAL A 224 -12.76 12.44 -23.98
N GLU A 225 -13.87 12.41 -23.30
CA GLU A 225 -13.83 12.11 -21.90
C GLU A 225 -13.30 10.68 -21.68
N PRO A 226 -12.45 10.43 -20.67
CA PRO A 226 -12.01 9.09 -20.36
C PRO A 226 -13.25 8.22 -20.18
N ALA A 227 -13.34 7.13 -20.98
CA ALA A 227 -14.41 6.16 -20.84
C ALA A 227 -14.34 5.64 -19.40
N SER A 228 -15.34 5.95 -18.60
CA SER A 228 -15.53 5.29 -17.32
C SER A 228 -15.66 3.79 -17.64
N GLU A 229 -14.85 2.93 -17.05
CA GLU A 229 -15.07 1.49 -17.13
C GLU A 229 -16.51 1.23 -16.76
N THR A 230 -17.30 0.77 -17.70
CA THR A 230 -18.73 0.50 -17.47
C THR A 230 -18.82 -0.73 -16.58
N VAL A 231 -18.85 -0.50 -15.29
CA VAL A 231 -19.00 -1.57 -14.32
C VAL A 231 -20.44 -2.07 -14.38
N VAL A 232 -20.63 -3.31 -14.79
CA VAL A 232 -21.95 -3.91 -14.81
C VAL A 232 -22.47 -4.03 -13.39
N ALA A 233 -23.49 -3.25 -13.07
CA ALA A 233 -24.10 -3.24 -11.75
C ALA A 233 -24.68 -4.62 -11.40
N ARG A 234 -24.40 -5.12 -10.20
CA ARG A 234 -24.92 -6.37 -9.66
C ARG A 234 -25.85 -6.08 -8.50
N LYS A 235 -27.05 -6.63 -8.54
CA LYS A 235 -27.99 -6.55 -7.41
C LYS A 235 -27.63 -7.63 -6.37
N LEU A 236 -27.67 -7.24 -5.12
CA LEU A 236 -27.58 -8.15 -3.97
C LEU A 236 -28.84 -7.96 -3.11
N GLU A 237 -29.26 -9.04 -2.47
CA GLU A 237 -30.26 -8.92 -1.39
C GLU A 237 -29.65 -8.13 -0.23
N PRO A 238 -30.38 -7.15 0.32
CA PRO A 238 -29.91 -6.36 1.45
C PRO A 238 -29.57 -7.25 2.66
N LEU A 239 -28.57 -6.85 3.42
CA LEU A 239 -28.28 -7.42 4.73
C LEU A 239 -28.32 -6.30 5.77
N GLU A 240 -29.44 -6.24 6.47
CA GLU A 240 -29.64 -5.26 7.54
C GLU A 240 -28.83 -5.66 8.77
N LEU A 241 -28.13 -4.69 9.35
CA LEU A 241 -27.45 -4.84 10.63
C LEU A 241 -28.37 -4.31 11.73
N PRO A 242 -28.51 -5.01 12.87
CA PRO A 242 -29.35 -4.55 13.99
C PRO A 242 -28.85 -3.24 14.59
N THR A 243 -27.55 -3.03 14.56
CA THR A 243 -26.85 -1.80 14.97
C THR A 243 -25.68 -1.56 14.05
N LEU A 244 -25.22 -0.32 13.91
CA LEU A 244 -24.01 0.01 13.17
C LEU A 244 -22.82 -0.07 14.13
N PRO A 245 -21.97 -1.11 14.01
CA PRO A 245 -20.89 -1.37 14.95
C PRO A 245 -19.67 -0.51 14.66
N ALA A 246 -18.84 -0.27 15.67
CA ALA A 246 -17.48 0.23 15.47
C ALA A 246 -16.57 -0.86 14.86
N ARG A 247 -16.89 -2.15 15.10
CA ARG A 247 -16.19 -3.30 14.53
C ARG A 247 -17.19 -4.34 14.02
N LEU A 248 -17.15 -4.64 12.72
CA LEU A 248 -17.87 -5.78 12.13
C LEU A 248 -16.90 -6.92 11.88
N GLU A 249 -17.22 -8.11 12.33
CA GLU A 249 -16.36 -9.26 12.24
C GLU A 249 -17.10 -10.51 11.75
N GLY A 250 -16.37 -11.42 11.08
CA GLY A 250 -16.91 -12.68 10.61
C GLY A 250 -17.72 -12.56 9.33
N GLY A 251 -18.64 -13.50 9.14
CA GLY A 251 -19.39 -13.68 7.89
C GLY A 251 -18.47 -14.01 6.71
N ARG A 252 -19.07 -14.24 5.57
CA ARG A 252 -18.34 -14.34 4.30
C ARG A 252 -18.09 -12.97 3.70
N LEU A 253 -17.13 -12.86 2.80
CA LEU A 253 -16.87 -11.62 2.05
C LEU A 253 -18.16 -11.08 1.42
N LEU A 254 -19.00 -11.94 0.85
CA LEU A 254 -20.27 -11.52 0.24
C LEU A 254 -21.25 -10.92 1.26
N ASP A 255 -21.30 -11.43 2.50
CA ASP A 255 -22.15 -10.90 3.55
C ASP A 255 -21.69 -9.51 3.98
N ARG A 256 -20.37 -9.30 4.09
CA ARG A 256 -19.78 -7.97 4.34
C ARG A 256 -20.08 -6.99 3.22
N ILE A 257 -19.99 -7.44 1.95
CA ILE A 257 -20.38 -6.61 0.79
C ILE A 257 -21.85 -6.21 0.87
N ARG A 258 -22.76 -7.17 1.16
CA ARG A 258 -24.20 -6.94 1.28
C ARG A 258 -24.51 -5.91 2.38
N ALA A 259 -23.93 -6.10 3.57
CA ALA A 259 -24.12 -5.18 4.68
C ALA A 259 -23.62 -3.76 4.35
N LEU A 260 -22.44 -3.65 3.72
CA LEU A 260 -21.86 -2.35 3.33
C LEU A 260 -22.69 -1.67 2.22
N ALA A 261 -23.18 -2.42 1.23
CA ALA A 261 -24.06 -1.88 0.19
C ALA A 261 -25.38 -1.38 0.77
N THR A 262 -25.95 -2.09 1.75
CA THR A 262 -27.15 -1.66 2.48
C THR A 262 -26.88 -0.39 3.28
N LEU A 263 -25.74 -0.29 3.94
CA LEU A 263 -25.33 0.92 4.67
C LEU A 263 -25.18 2.12 3.72
N ALA A 264 -24.49 1.95 2.60
CA ALA A 264 -24.24 3.01 1.62
C ALA A 264 -25.52 3.56 0.94
N GLN A 265 -26.62 2.82 0.99
CA GLN A 265 -27.94 3.30 0.55
C GLN A 265 -28.64 4.19 1.61
N LYS A 266 -28.27 4.05 2.88
CA LYS A 266 -28.90 4.77 4.00
C LYS A 266 -28.16 6.04 4.38
N GLU A 267 -26.83 6.02 4.27
CA GLU A 267 -25.96 7.15 4.61
C GLU A 267 -24.76 7.23 3.68
N SER A 268 -24.17 8.42 3.54
CA SER A 268 -22.93 8.62 2.79
C SER A 268 -21.76 8.05 3.55
N VAL A 269 -20.94 7.25 2.86
CA VAL A 269 -19.79 6.56 3.45
C VAL A 269 -18.51 6.80 2.65
N LEU A 270 -17.40 7.01 3.36
CA LEU A 270 -16.06 6.90 2.81
C LEU A 270 -15.50 5.52 3.15
N VAL A 271 -15.32 4.67 2.15
CA VAL A 271 -14.88 3.28 2.33
C VAL A 271 -13.45 3.12 1.87
N LEU A 272 -12.57 2.79 2.80
CA LEU A 272 -11.15 2.52 2.53
C LEU A 272 -10.91 1.03 2.29
N PHE A 273 -10.21 0.74 1.20
CA PHE A 273 -9.75 -0.59 0.84
C PHE A 273 -8.22 -0.65 0.88
N PRO A 274 -7.64 -1.78 1.31
CA PRO A 274 -6.18 -1.95 1.33
C PRO A 274 -5.58 -1.98 -0.08
N GLU A 275 -6.33 -2.50 -1.05
CA GLU A 275 -5.88 -2.72 -2.42
C GLU A 275 -6.99 -2.47 -3.43
N VAL A 276 -6.60 -2.04 -4.62
CA VAL A 276 -7.53 -1.82 -5.75
C VAL A 276 -8.22 -3.12 -6.17
N SER A 277 -7.53 -4.26 -6.08
CA SER A 277 -8.10 -5.58 -6.37
C SER A 277 -9.33 -5.91 -5.53
N LEU A 278 -9.30 -5.60 -4.23
CA LEU A 278 -10.43 -5.80 -3.34
C LEU A 278 -11.53 -4.76 -3.60
N LEU A 279 -11.17 -3.50 -3.81
CA LEU A 279 -12.11 -2.43 -4.18
C LEU A 279 -12.92 -2.85 -5.42
N LYS A 280 -12.25 -3.32 -6.48
CA LYS A 280 -12.90 -3.78 -7.72
C LYS A 280 -13.87 -4.96 -7.50
N ARG A 281 -13.66 -5.79 -6.47
CA ARG A 281 -14.64 -6.84 -6.09
C ARG A 281 -15.92 -6.25 -5.47
N PHE A 282 -15.83 -5.13 -4.77
CA PHE A 282 -16.98 -4.45 -4.18
C PHE A 282 -17.70 -3.55 -5.19
N GLN A 283 -16.98 -2.85 -6.03
CA GLN A 283 -17.47 -1.83 -6.96
C GLN A 283 -18.76 -2.21 -7.74
N PRO A 284 -18.95 -3.43 -8.28
CA PRO A 284 -20.15 -3.81 -9.01
C PRO A 284 -21.46 -3.70 -8.19
N PHE A 285 -21.36 -3.69 -6.88
CA PHE A 285 -22.48 -3.62 -5.97
C PHE A 285 -22.77 -2.20 -5.46
N PHE A 286 -21.98 -1.22 -5.94
CA PHE A 286 -22.08 0.20 -5.54
C PHE A 286 -22.16 1.11 -6.78
N PRO A 287 -23.23 1.00 -7.59
CA PRO A 287 -23.28 1.67 -8.90
C PRO A 287 -23.37 3.20 -8.82
N GLN A 288 -23.74 3.75 -7.66
CA GLN A 288 -23.91 5.20 -7.46
C GLN A 288 -22.80 5.84 -6.63
N THR A 289 -21.70 5.11 -6.40
CA THR A 289 -20.57 5.61 -5.61
C THR A 289 -19.46 6.12 -6.51
N LEU A 290 -18.73 7.12 -6.03
CA LEU A 290 -17.47 7.52 -6.65
C LEU A 290 -16.37 6.49 -6.31
N VAL A 291 -15.44 6.34 -7.24
CA VAL A 291 -14.27 5.48 -7.06
C VAL A 291 -13.01 6.32 -7.16
N PHE A 292 -12.07 6.12 -6.20
CA PHE A 292 -10.83 6.88 -6.16
C PHE A 292 -9.65 6.03 -5.68
N HIS A 293 -8.68 5.78 -6.55
CA HIS A 293 -7.52 4.94 -6.23
C HIS A 293 -6.27 5.25 -7.07
N GLY A 294 -5.12 4.75 -6.64
CA GLY A 294 -3.82 5.05 -7.24
C GLY A 294 -3.59 4.50 -8.66
N GLU A 295 -4.33 3.47 -9.11
CA GLU A 295 -4.23 2.97 -10.50
C GLU A 295 -4.97 3.86 -11.51
N MET A 296 -5.80 4.80 -11.07
CA MET A 296 -6.42 5.79 -11.95
C MET A 296 -5.34 6.73 -12.50
N LYS A 297 -5.51 7.20 -13.74
CA LYS A 297 -4.64 8.24 -14.32
C LYS A 297 -4.71 9.52 -13.50
N ALA A 298 -3.65 10.31 -13.47
CA ALA A 298 -3.59 11.57 -12.70
C ALA A 298 -4.75 12.52 -13.06
N GLU A 299 -5.07 12.62 -14.35
CA GLU A 299 -6.18 13.43 -14.85
C GLU A 299 -7.55 12.95 -14.35
N GLU A 300 -7.80 11.65 -14.32
CA GLU A 300 -9.03 11.06 -13.81
C GLU A 300 -9.19 11.34 -12.31
N ARG A 301 -8.09 11.20 -11.53
CA ARG A 301 -8.07 11.53 -10.11
C ARG A 301 -8.38 13.01 -9.87
N ARG A 302 -7.82 13.89 -10.69
CA ARG A 302 -8.07 15.32 -10.62
C ARG A 302 -9.55 15.66 -10.90
N LYS A 303 -10.15 15.07 -11.94
CA LYS A 303 -11.59 15.26 -12.25
C LYS A 303 -12.48 14.81 -11.10
N VAL A 304 -12.18 13.68 -10.48
CA VAL A 304 -12.93 13.24 -9.28
C VAL A 304 -12.74 14.24 -8.14
N TRP A 305 -11.52 14.74 -7.94
CA TRP A 305 -11.22 15.74 -6.90
C TRP A 305 -11.98 17.04 -7.10
N GLU A 306 -11.95 17.59 -8.31
CA GLU A 306 -12.67 18.81 -8.68
C GLU A 306 -14.19 18.63 -8.52
N ARG A 307 -14.75 17.52 -9.01
CA ARG A 307 -16.17 17.18 -8.88
C ARG A 307 -16.61 17.11 -7.42
N VAL A 308 -15.83 16.47 -6.57
CA VAL A 308 -16.12 16.40 -5.13
C VAL A 308 -16.07 17.78 -4.50
N GLY A 309 -15.07 18.59 -4.84
CA GLY A 309 -14.94 19.97 -4.34
C GLY A 309 -16.06 20.91 -4.81
N GLU A 310 -16.72 20.62 -5.96
CA GLU A 310 -17.87 21.38 -6.48
C GLU A 310 -19.19 21.04 -5.79
N HIS A 311 -19.36 19.80 -5.39
CA HIS A 311 -20.59 19.25 -4.85
C HIS A 311 -20.48 18.94 -3.35
N VAL A 312 -19.83 19.82 -2.61
CA VAL A 312 -19.58 19.63 -1.16
C VAL A 312 -20.86 19.40 -0.36
N GLN A 313 -22.02 19.90 -0.82
CA GLN A 313 -23.29 19.72 -0.12
C GLN A 313 -24.00 18.39 -0.46
N ASP A 314 -23.55 17.69 -1.49
CA ASP A 314 -24.13 16.40 -1.87
C ASP A 314 -23.46 15.28 -1.06
N SER A 315 -24.25 14.56 -0.28
CA SER A 315 -23.80 13.40 0.50
C SER A 315 -23.46 12.23 -0.44
N ILE A 316 -22.24 12.21 -0.97
CA ILE A 316 -21.77 11.20 -1.93
C ILE A 316 -20.96 10.13 -1.21
N SER A 317 -21.27 8.85 -1.45
CA SER A 317 -20.42 7.74 -0.99
C SER A 317 -19.21 7.53 -1.91
N VAL A 318 -18.06 7.21 -1.33
CA VAL A 318 -16.80 7.03 -2.05
C VAL A 318 -16.15 5.68 -1.68
N LEU A 319 -15.80 4.88 -2.68
CA LEU A 319 -14.92 3.72 -2.52
C LEU A 319 -13.50 4.12 -2.90
N CYS A 320 -12.54 3.99 -2.00
CA CYS A 320 -11.20 4.48 -2.25
C CYS A 320 -10.10 3.62 -1.62
N THR A 321 -8.87 3.85 -2.07
CA THR A 321 -7.66 3.48 -1.32
C THR A 321 -7.22 4.66 -0.45
N TYR A 322 -6.07 4.54 0.22
CA TYR A 322 -5.57 5.53 1.19
C TYR A 322 -5.53 6.98 0.68
N GLN A 323 -5.37 7.19 -0.63
CA GLN A 323 -5.37 8.53 -1.24
C GLN A 323 -6.71 9.27 -1.06
N GLY A 324 -7.81 8.55 -0.84
CA GLY A 324 -9.11 9.13 -0.58
C GLY A 324 -9.26 9.79 0.80
N LEU A 325 -8.31 9.63 1.71
CA LEU A 325 -8.37 10.23 3.06
C LEU A 325 -8.34 11.76 3.07
N LEU A 326 -7.75 12.38 2.05
CA LEU A 326 -7.71 13.84 1.90
C LEU A 326 -8.81 14.39 0.99
N LEU A 327 -9.65 13.53 0.38
CA LEU A 327 -10.76 14.03 -0.44
C LEU A 327 -11.65 14.99 0.38
N PRO A 328 -11.99 16.16 -0.17
CA PRO A 328 -12.84 17.15 0.50
C PRO A 328 -14.32 16.76 0.47
N VAL A 329 -14.64 15.52 0.91
CA VAL A 329 -16.01 14.96 0.94
C VAL A 329 -16.68 15.20 2.29
N GLU A 330 -18.00 15.36 2.26
CA GLU A 330 -18.85 15.29 3.44
C GLU A 330 -19.52 13.92 3.51
N VAL A 331 -19.08 13.12 4.47
CA VAL A 331 -19.61 11.78 4.70
C VAL A 331 -20.06 11.63 6.15
N LYS A 332 -21.04 10.75 6.37
CA LYS A 332 -21.57 10.48 7.71
C LYS A 332 -20.78 9.42 8.45
N ARG A 333 -19.98 8.62 7.74
CA ARG A 333 -19.19 7.53 8.33
C ARG A 333 -17.97 7.20 7.50
N LEU A 334 -16.90 6.80 8.18
CA LEU A 334 -15.72 6.22 7.58
C LEU A 334 -15.68 4.72 7.87
N VAL A 335 -15.46 3.90 6.84
CA VAL A 335 -15.36 2.44 6.96
C VAL A 335 -14.00 1.97 6.45
N VAL A 336 -13.29 1.20 7.25
CA VAL A 336 -12.01 0.56 6.87
C VAL A 336 -12.24 -0.93 6.68
N VAL A 337 -12.07 -1.41 5.44
CA VAL A 337 -12.27 -2.82 5.08
C VAL A 337 -10.95 -3.56 5.21
N GLU A 338 -10.97 -4.76 5.85
CA GLU A 338 -9.77 -5.59 6.08
C GLU A 338 -8.61 -4.78 6.71
N GLU A 339 -8.90 -4.10 7.82
CA GLU A 339 -8.00 -3.12 8.47
C GLU A 339 -6.64 -3.69 8.89
N ALA A 340 -6.59 -5.00 9.15
CA ALA A 340 -5.36 -5.71 9.50
C ALA A 340 -4.48 -6.05 8.28
N SER A 341 -4.85 -5.62 7.07
CA SER A 341 -4.05 -5.86 5.86
C SER A 341 -2.72 -5.11 5.91
N GLU A 342 -1.62 -5.81 5.61
CA GLU A 342 -0.30 -5.19 5.50
C GLU A 342 -0.21 -4.15 4.37
N ALA A 343 -1.08 -4.26 3.35
CA ALA A 343 -1.16 -3.31 2.25
C ALA A 343 -1.60 -1.89 2.68
N TYR A 344 -2.10 -1.73 3.89
CA TYR A 344 -2.34 -0.42 4.48
C TYR A 344 -1.08 0.26 5.01
N LYS A 345 0.04 -0.43 5.06
CA LYS A 345 1.33 0.16 5.41
C LYS A 345 1.94 0.79 4.16
N LEU A 346 2.16 2.11 4.18
CA LEU A 346 2.82 2.78 3.07
C LEU A 346 4.28 2.31 2.97
N PRO A 347 4.73 1.84 1.80
CA PRO A 347 6.06 1.22 1.68
C PRO A 347 7.20 2.23 1.72
N ALA A 348 6.94 3.45 1.26
CA ALA A 348 7.91 4.54 1.16
C ALA A 348 7.35 5.82 1.79
N GLY A 349 8.00 6.95 1.60
CA GLY A 349 7.57 8.25 2.08
C GLY A 349 7.43 8.29 3.60
N SER A 350 6.24 8.60 4.08
CA SER A 350 5.89 8.68 5.51
C SER A 350 5.89 7.31 6.20
N ARG A 351 5.73 6.23 5.47
CA ARG A 351 5.50 4.90 6.02
C ARG A 351 4.34 4.84 7.02
N ALA A 352 3.38 5.71 6.87
CA ALA A 352 2.21 5.78 7.75
C ALA A 352 1.37 4.50 7.66
N PHE A 353 0.67 4.17 8.74
CA PHE A 353 -0.31 3.10 8.76
C PHE A 353 -1.72 3.67 8.54
N VAL A 354 -2.31 3.36 7.41
CA VAL A 354 -3.56 3.97 6.91
C VAL A 354 -4.75 3.86 7.89
N PRO A 355 -5.01 2.73 8.58
CA PRO A 355 -6.09 2.66 9.58
C PRO A 355 -5.92 3.67 10.72
N ARG A 356 -4.68 4.02 11.08
CA ARG A 356 -4.40 5.08 12.06
C ARG A 356 -4.72 6.46 11.48
N LEU A 357 -4.33 6.73 10.24
CA LEU A 357 -4.70 7.96 9.53
C LEU A 357 -6.23 8.10 9.42
N ALA A 358 -6.93 7.00 9.13
CA ALA A 358 -8.38 6.96 9.07
C ALA A 358 -9.03 7.31 10.43
N ARG A 359 -8.45 6.82 11.55
CA ARG A 359 -8.89 7.15 12.90
C ARG A 359 -8.72 8.64 13.20
N LEU A 360 -7.59 9.23 12.83
CA LEU A 360 -7.37 10.67 12.96
C LEU A 360 -8.36 11.48 12.13
N ARG A 361 -8.62 11.07 10.90
CA ARG A 361 -9.58 11.73 10.01
C ARG A 361 -11.01 11.68 10.56
N ALA A 362 -11.45 10.52 11.01
CA ALA A 362 -12.78 10.36 11.59
C ALA A 362 -12.97 11.21 12.85
N ARG A 363 -11.96 11.26 13.72
CA ARG A 363 -11.98 12.12 14.93
C ARG A 363 -12.06 13.59 14.58
N GLN A 364 -11.29 14.05 13.60
CA GLN A 364 -11.30 15.44 13.15
C GLN A 364 -12.66 15.84 12.56
N LEU A 365 -13.25 14.95 11.75
CA LEU A 365 -14.58 15.20 11.15
C LEU A 365 -15.73 15.02 12.15
N GLY A 366 -15.47 14.47 13.34
CA GLY A 366 -16.52 14.15 14.31
C GLY A 366 -17.47 13.06 13.84
N ILE A 367 -17.05 12.17 12.96
CA ILE A 367 -17.87 11.09 12.38
C ILE A 367 -17.49 9.72 12.94
N PRO A 368 -18.44 8.77 12.97
CA PRO A 368 -18.15 7.39 13.33
C PRO A 368 -17.14 6.72 12.39
N LEU A 369 -16.24 5.92 12.98
CA LEU A 369 -15.33 5.03 12.28
C LEU A 369 -15.77 3.58 12.52
N SER A 370 -15.77 2.77 11.46
CA SER A 370 -16.07 1.34 11.55
C SER A 370 -15.01 0.51 10.85
N TYR A 371 -14.63 -0.62 11.48
CA TYR A 371 -13.66 -1.59 10.93
C TYR A 371 -14.40 -2.86 10.53
N TRP A 372 -14.30 -3.24 9.26
CA TRP A 372 -15.07 -4.36 8.69
C TRP A 372 -14.13 -5.41 8.09
N SER A 373 -13.98 -6.53 8.77
CA SER A 373 -13.06 -7.60 8.38
C SER A 373 -13.64 -8.98 8.65
N GLY A 374 -13.05 -10.00 8.04
CA GLY A 374 -13.32 -11.39 8.40
C GLY A 374 -12.80 -11.70 9.80
N VAL A 375 -11.59 -11.23 10.08
CA VAL A 375 -10.95 -11.23 11.41
C VAL A 375 -10.21 -9.92 11.56
N ASN A 376 -10.58 -9.12 12.54
CA ASN A 376 -9.93 -7.83 12.83
C ASN A 376 -8.62 -8.02 13.61
N SER A 377 -7.77 -6.98 13.62
CA SER A 377 -6.51 -6.99 14.37
C SER A 377 -6.68 -6.76 15.87
N ALA A 378 -5.63 -7.05 16.60
CA ALA A 378 -5.54 -6.76 18.03
C ALA A 378 -5.70 -5.25 18.32
N GLU A 379 -5.28 -4.37 17.40
CA GLU A 379 -5.33 -2.92 17.58
C GLU A 379 -6.73 -2.34 17.66
N VAL A 380 -7.71 -3.00 17.06
CA VAL A 380 -9.11 -2.56 17.06
C VAL A 380 -10.01 -3.45 17.94
N TRP A 381 -9.41 -4.41 18.64
CA TRP A 381 -10.17 -5.40 19.40
C TRP A 381 -11.02 -4.81 20.53
N ALA A 382 -10.57 -3.71 21.12
CA ALA A 382 -11.31 -3.01 22.17
C ALA A 382 -12.59 -2.31 21.68
N GLU A 383 -12.74 -2.12 20.35
CA GLU A 383 -13.93 -1.48 19.80
C GLU A 383 -15.15 -2.42 19.88
N PRO A 384 -16.35 -1.89 20.18
CA PRO A 384 -17.58 -2.70 20.23
C PRO A 384 -17.82 -3.44 18.92
N ALA A 385 -18.03 -4.76 19.02
CA ALA A 385 -18.14 -5.64 17.87
C ALA A 385 -19.59 -6.09 17.60
N LEU A 386 -19.90 -6.23 16.31
CA LEU A 386 -21.03 -7.04 15.83
C LEU A 386 -20.44 -8.21 15.03
N ASN A 387 -20.75 -9.43 15.45
CA ASN A 387 -20.26 -10.63 14.78
C ASN A 387 -21.30 -11.16 13.79
N LEU A 388 -20.91 -11.28 12.52
CA LEU A 388 -21.72 -11.98 11.53
C LEU A 388 -21.54 -13.50 11.68
N PRO A 389 -22.60 -14.30 11.43
CA PRO A 389 -22.49 -15.75 11.45
C PRO A 389 -21.40 -16.23 10.49
N THR A 390 -20.39 -16.88 11.02
CA THR A 390 -19.28 -17.43 10.23
C THR A 390 -19.47 -18.94 10.09
N PRO A 391 -19.46 -19.47 8.85
CA PRO A 391 -19.56 -20.92 8.65
C PRO A 391 -18.38 -21.64 9.31
N THR A 392 -18.64 -22.71 10.04
CA THR A 392 -17.58 -23.53 10.67
C THR A 392 -16.58 -24.01 9.62
N PRO A 393 -15.29 -23.70 9.75
CA PRO A 393 -14.26 -24.17 8.84
C PRO A 393 -14.15 -25.71 8.83
N ARG A 394 -13.81 -26.27 7.68
CA ARG A 394 -13.50 -27.69 7.57
C ARG A 394 -11.99 -27.84 7.71
N LEU A 395 -11.54 -28.35 8.85
CA LEU A 395 -10.11 -28.47 9.18
C LEU A 395 -9.71 -29.92 9.38
N HIS A 396 -8.55 -30.29 8.83
CA HIS A 396 -7.88 -31.57 9.08
C HIS A 396 -6.42 -31.30 9.44
N LEU A 397 -6.03 -31.65 10.66
CA LEU A 397 -4.66 -31.51 11.15
C LEU A 397 -3.90 -32.82 10.93
N LEU A 398 -2.75 -32.73 10.29
CA LEU A 398 -1.79 -33.81 10.14
C LEU A 398 -0.60 -33.55 11.07
N ASP A 399 -0.52 -34.32 12.16
CA ASP A 399 0.56 -34.19 13.14
C ASP A 399 1.84 -34.79 12.57
N MET A 400 2.76 -33.95 12.12
CA MET A 400 4.01 -34.35 11.48
C MET A 400 5.00 -35.06 12.39
N ARG A 401 4.71 -35.18 13.70
CA ARG A 401 5.45 -36.05 14.64
C ARG A 401 5.09 -37.52 14.46
N GLN A 402 3.89 -37.79 13.91
CA GLN A 402 3.34 -39.13 13.68
C GLN A 402 3.32 -39.51 12.21
N GLU A 403 3.26 -38.53 11.31
CA GLU A 403 3.23 -38.70 9.87
C GLU A 403 4.61 -38.99 9.26
N ARG A 404 4.58 -39.71 8.14
CA ARG A 404 5.81 -39.97 7.35
C ARG A 404 5.73 -39.25 6.01
N GLY A 405 6.91 -38.86 5.53
CA GLY A 405 7.07 -38.14 4.27
C GLY A 405 7.23 -36.63 4.46
N TRP A 406 8.16 -36.06 3.69
CA TRP A 406 8.46 -34.64 3.69
C TRP A 406 8.92 -34.21 2.26
N PRO A 407 8.45 -33.11 1.68
CA PRO A 407 7.61 -32.05 2.30
C PRO A 407 6.11 -32.38 2.36
N LEU A 408 5.68 -33.47 1.73
CA LEU A 408 4.29 -33.92 1.72
C LEU A 408 4.20 -35.29 2.39
N SER A 409 3.31 -35.43 3.39
CA SER A 409 3.03 -36.70 4.02
C SER A 409 2.23 -37.61 3.11
N GLY A 410 2.27 -38.92 3.36
CA GLY A 410 1.45 -39.90 2.62
C GLY A 410 -0.05 -39.57 2.73
N ALA A 411 -0.51 -39.11 3.88
CA ALA A 411 -1.88 -38.70 4.09
C ALA A 411 -2.26 -37.45 3.25
N ALA A 412 -1.38 -36.46 3.17
CA ALA A 412 -1.61 -35.28 2.35
C ALA A 412 -1.66 -35.62 0.84
N LEU A 413 -0.76 -36.48 0.36
CA LEU A 413 -0.77 -36.95 -1.03
C LEU A 413 -2.05 -37.73 -1.36
N ALA A 414 -2.52 -38.59 -0.45
CA ALA A 414 -3.79 -39.31 -0.63
C ALA A 414 -5.01 -38.37 -0.71
N LEU A 415 -5.06 -37.33 0.12
CA LEU A 415 -6.12 -36.32 0.09
C LEU A 415 -6.10 -35.49 -1.19
N LEU A 416 -4.91 -35.11 -1.69
CA LEU A 416 -4.78 -34.46 -2.99
C LEU A 416 -5.28 -35.34 -4.12
N GLN A 417 -4.84 -36.60 -4.18
CA GLN A 417 -5.26 -37.55 -5.19
C GLN A 417 -6.78 -37.76 -5.19
N GLN A 418 -7.39 -38.02 -4.02
CA GLN A 418 -8.85 -38.15 -3.88
C GLN A 418 -9.61 -36.91 -4.33
N THR A 419 -9.05 -35.72 -4.08
CA THR A 419 -9.67 -34.46 -4.51
C THR A 419 -9.77 -34.38 -6.04
N LEU A 420 -8.73 -34.79 -6.73
CA LEU A 420 -8.67 -34.75 -8.19
C LEU A 420 -9.48 -35.84 -8.84
N GLU A 421 -9.50 -37.05 -8.27
CA GLU A 421 -10.36 -38.18 -8.72
C GLU A 421 -11.84 -37.78 -8.66
N LYS A 422 -12.23 -36.86 -7.77
CA LYS A 422 -13.57 -36.28 -7.70
C LYS A 422 -13.79 -35.09 -8.66
N ASN A 423 -12.91 -34.89 -9.62
CA ASN A 423 -12.92 -33.73 -10.52
C ASN A 423 -12.94 -32.39 -9.81
N ARG A 424 -12.11 -32.24 -8.75
CA ARG A 424 -11.99 -31.02 -7.96
C ARG A 424 -10.57 -30.43 -8.05
N GLN A 425 -10.46 -29.20 -7.58
CA GLN A 425 -9.22 -28.45 -7.58
C GLN A 425 -8.67 -28.30 -6.15
N ALA A 426 -7.34 -28.26 -6.06
CA ALA A 426 -6.65 -28.04 -4.80
C ALA A 426 -5.66 -26.86 -4.89
N ILE A 427 -5.39 -26.26 -3.74
CA ILE A 427 -4.30 -25.29 -3.55
C ILE A 427 -3.29 -25.91 -2.59
N VAL A 428 -2.00 -25.76 -2.90
CA VAL A 428 -0.89 -26.08 -2.01
C VAL A 428 -0.14 -24.78 -1.71
N LEU A 429 -0.24 -24.32 -0.46
CA LEU A 429 0.25 -23.02 -0.03
C LEU A 429 1.61 -23.17 0.69
N SER A 430 2.67 -22.61 0.09
CA SER A 430 3.98 -22.51 0.71
C SER A 430 4.05 -21.33 1.68
N ALA A 431 4.61 -21.57 2.87
CA ALA A 431 4.88 -20.52 3.85
C ALA A 431 6.00 -19.54 3.43
N ARG A 432 6.65 -19.79 2.29
CA ARG A 432 7.85 -19.10 1.91
C ARG A 432 7.59 -17.77 1.21
N ARG A 433 7.61 -16.68 1.98
CA ARG A 433 8.31 -15.44 1.67
C ARG A 433 9.45 -15.32 2.69
N GLY A 434 10.68 -15.30 2.20
CA GLY A 434 11.86 -15.06 3.01
C GLY A 434 12.29 -16.23 3.89
N TYR A 435 13.59 -16.42 3.98
CA TYR A 435 14.24 -17.35 4.87
C TYR A 435 14.20 -16.84 6.30
N SER A 436 13.31 -17.41 7.11
CA SER A 436 13.58 -17.48 8.53
C SER A 436 14.19 -18.85 8.82
N ALA A 437 15.49 -18.95 8.77
CA ALA A 437 16.16 -20.13 9.30
C ALA A 437 16.03 -20.12 10.83
N VAL A 438 14.91 -20.58 11.35
CA VAL A 438 14.72 -20.86 12.78
C VAL A 438 15.20 -22.28 13.02
N LEU A 439 16.14 -22.45 13.96
CA LEU A 439 16.61 -23.76 14.33
C LEU A 439 15.51 -24.51 15.10
N ARG A 440 15.08 -25.62 14.53
CA ARG A 440 14.05 -26.48 15.11
C ARG A 440 14.54 -27.93 15.21
N CYS A 441 14.20 -28.61 16.30
CA CYS A 441 14.46 -30.03 16.42
C CYS A 441 13.50 -30.84 15.56
N LYS A 442 14.00 -31.84 14.81
CA LYS A 442 13.16 -32.75 14.00
C LYS A 442 12.41 -33.80 14.82
N ARG A 443 12.82 -34.05 16.04
CA ARG A 443 12.20 -35.09 16.91
C ARG A 443 11.18 -34.56 17.89
N CYS A 444 11.33 -33.28 18.31
CA CYS A 444 10.37 -32.60 19.17
C CYS A 444 10.21 -31.17 18.69
N ASP A 445 9.21 -30.45 19.18
CA ASP A 445 8.88 -29.12 18.70
C ASP A 445 9.74 -28.01 19.27
N TRP A 446 10.88 -28.36 19.90
CA TRP A 446 11.77 -27.34 20.42
C TRP A 446 12.22 -26.40 19.32
N LYS A 447 12.07 -25.13 19.56
CA LYS A 447 12.53 -24.00 18.75
C LYS A 447 13.31 -23.01 19.58
N ALA A 448 14.37 -22.47 19.03
CA ALA A 448 15.15 -21.45 19.70
C ALA A 448 14.36 -20.15 19.82
N THR A 449 14.14 -19.67 21.02
CA THR A 449 13.35 -18.45 21.34
C THR A 449 14.24 -17.44 22.06
N CYS A 450 14.11 -16.17 21.74
CA CYS A 450 14.84 -15.09 22.38
C CYS A 450 14.33 -14.89 23.84
N PRO A 451 15.20 -14.89 24.84
CA PRO A 451 14.81 -14.69 26.23
C PRO A 451 14.27 -13.28 26.53
N ASN A 452 14.65 -12.28 25.70
CA ASN A 452 14.25 -10.89 25.91
C ASN A 452 12.95 -10.51 25.18
N CYS A 453 12.68 -11.14 24.01
CA CYS A 453 11.59 -10.76 23.13
C CYS A 453 10.53 -11.84 22.97
N ALA A 454 10.77 -13.05 23.46
CA ALA A 454 9.95 -14.24 23.21
C ALA A 454 9.73 -14.59 21.72
N LEU A 455 10.56 -14.04 20.83
CA LEU A 455 10.51 -14.29 19.39
C LEU A 455 11.46 -15.40 18.98
N PRO A 456 11.18 -16.16 17.89
CA PRO A 456 12.10 -17.14 17.37
C PRO A 456 13.44 -16.50 16.97
N LEU A 457 14.55 -17.15 17.38
CA LEU A 457 15.89 -16.72 17.01
C LEU A 457 16.23 -17.15 15.58
N ARG A 458 16.90 -16.27 14.85
CA ARG A 458 17.42 -16.55 13.51
C ARG A 458 18.71 -17.35 13.59
N TYR A 459 18.79 -18.44 12.83
CA TYR A 459 19.98 -19.26 12.74
C TYR A 459 20.86 -18.78 11.58
N HIS A 460 22.09 -18.45 11.88
CA HIS A 460 23.15 -18.10 10.93
C HIS A 460 24.22 -19.18 10.94
N LYS A 461 24.48 -19.78 9.78
CA LYS A 461 25.58 -20.71 9.62
C LYS A 461 26.89 -19.92 9.55
N SER A 462 27.60 -19.84 10.67
CA SER A 462 28.89 -19.16 10.76
C SER A 462 29.97 -20.16 11.19
N GLY A 463 30.90 -20.51 10.29
CA GLY A 463 31.97 -21.41 10.58
C GLY A 463 31.54 -22.82 11.03
N ARG A 464 32.24 -23.35 12.05
CA ARG A 464 32.02 -24.69 12.63
C ARG A 464 30.83 -24.75 13.57
N PHE A 465 30.41 -23.60 14.12
CA PHE A 465 29.29 -23.47 15.06
C PHE A 465 28.26 -22.48 14.51
N GLY A 466 27.01 -22.85 14.54
CA GLY A 466 25.92 -21.94 14.17
C GLY A 466 25.67 -20.86 15.25
N LEU A 467 25.35 -19.63 14.83
CA LEU A 467 24.96 -18.54 15.70
C LEU A 467 23.45 -18.36 15.59
N MET A 468 22.78 -18.17 16.71
CA MET A 468 21.36 -17.80 16.76
C MET A 468 21.24 -16.36 17.25
N GLN A 469 20.58 -15.51 16.47
CA GLN A 469 20.48 -14.08 16.74
C GLN A 469 19.02 -13.61 16.74
N CYS A 470 18.68 -12.75 17.68
CA CYS A 470 17.43 -12.01 17.66
C CYS A 470 17.60 -10.73 16.85
N HIS A 471 16.95 -10.63 15.70
CA HIS A 471 17.00 -9.43 14.88
C HIS A 471 16.16 -8.27 15.45
N GLN A 472 15.45 -8.46 16.57
CA GLN A 472 14.72 -7.41 17.26
C GLN A 472 15.56 -6.68 18.31
N CYS A 473 16.23 -7.41 19.18
CA CYS A 473 16.97 -6.85 20.31
C CYS A 473 18.47 -7.06 20.25
N GLY A 474 18.98 -7.78 19.23
CA GLY A 474 20.40 -8.09 19.10
C GLY A 474 20.92 -9.23 19.97
N HIS A 475 20.06 -9.90 20.77
CA HIS A 475 20.51 -11.04 21.59
C HIS A 475 21.10 -12.13 20.72
N GLU A 476 22.29 -12.62 21.12
CA GLU A 476 23.03 -13.69 20.42
C GLU A 476 23.32 -14.86 21.36
N GLN A 477 23.19 -16.06 20.83
CA GLN A 477 23.61 -17.29 21.51
C GLN A 477 24.08 -18.33 20.52
N LYS A 478 24.94 -19.25 20.95
CA LYS A 478 25.37 -20.40 20.14
C LYS A 478 24.21 -21.35 19.89
N ALA A 479 24.18 -21.93 18.69
CA ALA A 479 23.26 -23.03 18.41
C ALA A 479 23.67 -24.25 19.28
N PRO A 480 22.71 -24.94 19.91
CA PRO A 480 23.01 -26.11 20.72
C PRO A 480 23.43 -27.29 19.81
N ASP A 481 24.35 -28.07 20.26
CA ASP A 481 24.78 -29.33 19.59
C ASP A 481 23.72 -30.41 19.74
N LEU A 482 23.00 -30.40 20.86
CA LEU A 482 21.90 -31.30 21.18
C LEU A 482 20.66 -30.51 21.56
N CYS A 483 19.51 -31.01 21.17
CA CYS A 483 18.21 -30.38 21.50
C CYS A 483 18.03 -30.29 23.03
N PRO A 484 17.83 -29.10 23.60
CA PRO A 484 17.63 -28.93 25.03
C PRO A 484 16.44 -29.70 25.60
N ASN A 485 15.45 -30.04 24.75
CA ASN A 485 14.23 -30.73 25.18
C ASN A 485 14.33 -32.27 25.08
N CYS A 486 14.89 -32.82 23.97
CA CYS A 486 14.89 -34.27 23.73
C CYS A 486 16.26 -34.86 23.43
N GLN A 487 17.33 -34.11 23.59
CA GLN A 487 18.73 -34.52 23.38
C GLN A 487 19.04 -35.07 21.99
N SER A 488 18.19 -34.77 20.99
CA SER A 488 18.45 -35.11 19.58
C SER A 488 19.46 -34.16 18.97
N ASP A 489 20.32 -34.65 18.11
CA ASP A 489 21.26 -33.88 17.28
C ASP A 489 20.70 -33.48 15.94
N VAL A 490 19.44 -33.85 15.63
CA VAL A 490 18.82 -33.63 14.33
C VAL A 490 17.98 -32.33 14.32
N PHE A 491 18.58 -31.32 13.70
CA PHE A 491 17.95 -30.02 13.50
C PHE A 491 17.66 -29.74 12.03
N ASP A 492 16.59 -28.96 11.76
CA ASP A 492 16.26 -28.47 10.43
C ASP A 492 15.94 -26.97 10.47
N PRO A 493 16.72 -26.15 9.77
CA PRO A 493 16.45 -24.71 9.66
C PRO A 493 15.58 -24.36 8.46
N ARG A 494 15.07 -25.31 7.65
CA ARG A 494 14.45 -25.05 6.35
C ARG A 494 13.02 -25.56 6.26
N GLY A 495 12.16 -24.76 5.58
CA GLY A 495 10.83 -25.15 5.13
C GLY A 495 10.74 -25.35 3.61
N PRO A 496 9.71 -26.03 3.09
CA PRO A 496 9.54 -26.29 1.66
C PRO A 496 9.14 -25.02 0.91
N GLY A 497 9.90 -24.67 -0.15
CA GLY A 497 9.55 -23.64 -1.11
C GLY A 497 8.66 -24.16 -2.22
N VAL A 498 8.12 -23.25 -3.06
CA VAL A 498 7.20 -23.58 -4.17
C VAL A 498 7.83 -24.57 -5.14
N GLU A 499 9.10 -24.39 -5.53
CA GLU A 499 9.79 -25.27 -6.47
C GLU A 499 9.93 -26.69 -5.92
N TRP A 500 10.33 -26.82 -4.67
CA TRP A 500 10.42 -28.15 -4.03
C TRP A 500 9.06 -28.84 -3.93
N LEU A 501 7.99 -28.10 -3.66
CA LEU A 501 6.63 -28.65 -3.63
C LEU A 501 6.18 -29.12 -5.02
N LEU A 502 6.49 -28.36 -6.09
CA LEU A 502 6.23 -28.76 -7.47
C LEU A 502 6.99 -30.02 -7.86
N GLU A 503 8.27 -30.13 -7.47
CA GLU A 503 9.10 -31.32 -7.69
C GLU A 503 8.55 -32.53 -6.92
N ALA A 504 8.20 -32.37 -5.64
CA ALA A 504 7.62 -33.45 -4.85
C ALA A 504 6.30 -33.94 -5.42
N LEU A 505 5.43 -33.04 -5.88
CA LEU A 505 4.19 -33.40 -6.57
C LEU A 505 4.46 -34.10 -7.90
N ALA A 506 5.48 -33.68 -8.66
CA ALA A 506 5.88 -34.34 -9.89
C ALA A 506 6.35 -35.76 -9.67
N GLN A 507 7.08 -36.00 -8.58
CA GLN A 507 7.63 -37.30 -8.23
C GLN A 507 6.53 -38.26 -7.74
N HIS A 508 5.64 -37.80 -6.87
CA HIS A 508 4.64 -38.66 -6.21
C HIS A 508 3.33 -38.78 -6.99
N LEU A 509 2.97 -37.75 -7.75
CA LEU A 509 1.73 -37.67 -8.53
C LEU A 509 2.04 -37.14 -9.95
N PRO A 510 2.77 -37.90 -10.79
CA PRO A 510 3.27 -37.40 -12.09
C PRO A 510 2.18 -37.01 -13.08
N ALA A 511 1.06 -37.72 -13.08
CA ALA A 511 -0.08 -37.46 -13.96
C ALA A 511 -0.92 -36.22 -13.58
N LEU A 512 -0.59 -35.58 -12.44
CA LEU A 512 -1.33 -34.48 -11.88
C LEU A 512 -1.03 -33.17 -12.62
N PRO A 513 -2.03 -32.46 -13.21
CA PRO A 513 -1.85 -31.10 -13.68
C PRO A 513 -1.58 -30.16 -12.51
N ARG A 514 -0.46 -29.43 -12.59
CA ARG A 514 0.01 -28.52 -11.52
C ARG A 514 0.46 -27.19 -12.12
N TYR A 515 0.11 -26.11 -11.44
CA TYR A 515 0.38 -24.75 -11.89
C TYR A 515 1.00 -23.95 -10.76
N ARG A 516 1.88 -23.00 -11.11
CA ARG A 516 2.55 -22.13 -10.18
C ARG A 516 1.86 -20.76 -10.13
N TYR A 517 1.74 -20.20 -8.92
CA TYR A 517 1.26 -18.85 -8.71
C TYR A 517 2.00 -18.16 -7.56
N THR A 518 2.91 -17.28 -7.92
CA THR A 518 3.67 -16.44 -6.99
C THR A 518 3.59 -14.98 -7.42
N ALA A 519 4.14 -14.05 -6.66
CA ALA A 519 4.19 -12.64 -7.08
C ALA A 519 5.01 -12.47 -8.37
N ASP A 520 6.14 -13.22 -8.47
CA ASP A 520 7.14 -13.06 -9.53
C ASP A 520 6.90 -13.98 -10.73
N ALA A 521 6.18 -15.07 -10.55
CA ALA A 521 5.96 -16.08 -11.61
C ALA A 521 4.57 -16.67 -11.54
N LYS A 522 3.91 -16.69 -12.71
CA LYS A 522 2.56 -17.25 -12.89
C LYS A 522 2.53 -18.07 -14.16
N ASP A 523 2.00 -19.28 -14.05
CA ASP A 523 1.73 -20.12 -15.22
C ASP A 523 0.41 -19.69 -15.88
N ASP A 524 0.09 -20.25 -17.05
CA ASP A 524 -1.22 -20.04 -17.68
C ASP A 524 -2.32 -20.70 -16.86
N LEU A 525 -3.20 -19.89 -16.29
CA LEU A 525 -4.27 -20.35 -15.40
C LEU A 525 -5.60 -20.66 -16.13
N ARG A 526 -5.68 -20.51 -17.46
CA ARG A 526 -6.92 -20.75 -18.20
C ARG A 526 -7.52 -22.15 -17.94
N PRO A 527 -6.73 -23.25 -17.87
CA PRO A 527 -7.27 -24.56 -17.54
C PRO A 527 -7.85 -24.64 -16.11
N LEU A 528 -7.22 -23.99 -15.15
CA LEU A 528 -7.78 -23.90 -13.80
C LEU A 528 -9.10 -23.14 -13.78
N LEU A 529 -9.19 -22.04 -14.51
CA LEU A 529 -10.38 -21.19 -14.56
C LEU A 529 -11.54 -21.84 -15.31
N SER A 530 -11.27 -22.80 -16.21
CA SER A 530 -12.29 -23.65 -16.83
C SER A 530 -12.81 -24.75 -15.90
N GLY A 531 -12.20 -24.95 -14.73
CA GLY A 531 -12.61 -25.94 -13.74
C GLY A 531 -11.91 -27.30 -13.88
N GLU A 532 -10.85 -27.40 -14.67
CA GLU A 532 -10.09 -28.64 -14.83
C GLU A 532 -9.48 -29.11 -13.50
N PRO A 533 -9.58 -30.43 -13.17
CA PRO A 533 -8.97 -30.99 -11.96
C PRO A 533 -7.46 -30.75 -11.95
N SER A 534 -6.97 -30.02 -10.97
CA SER A 534 -5.57 -29.58 -10.94
C SER A 534 -5.16 -29.05 -9.59
N VAL A 535 -3.85 -28.85 -9.39
CA VAL A 535 -3.28 -28.26 -8.19
C VAL A 535 -2.61 -26.92 -8.52
N LEU A 536 -2.97 -25.88 -7.77
CA LEU A 536 -2.29 -24.61 -7.79
C LEU A 536 -1.29 -24.54 -6.63
N VAL A 537 -0.01 -24.44 -6.93
CA VAL A 537 1.07 -24.31 -5.92
C VAL A 537 1.56 -22.89 -5.89
N GLY A 538 1.61 -22.28 -4.72
CA GLY A 538 2.10 -20.91 -4.65
C GLY A 538 2.26 -20.38 -3.23
N THR A 539 2.39 -19.07 -3.13
CA THR A 539 2.52 -18.32 -1.87
C THR A 539 1.21 -17.62 -1.52
N THR A 540 1.21 -16.78 -0.48
CA THR A 540 0.05 -15.95 -0.10
C THR A 540 -0.46 -15.03 -1.22
N ALA A 541 0.30 -14.85 -2.32
CA ALA A 541 -0.18 -14.20 -3.54
C ALA A 541 -1.49 -14.83 -4.08
N ILE A 542 -1.72 -16.12 -3.81
CA ILE A 542 -2.96 -16.83 -4.18
C ILE A 542 -4.21 -16.18 -3.59
N LEU A 543 -4.14 -15.55 -2.42
CA LEU A 543 -5.27 -14.85 -1.80
C LEU A 543 -5.80 -13.69 -2.65
N ARG A 544 -4.94 -13.11 -3.50
CA ARG A 544 -5.26 -12.04 -4.47
C ARG A 544 -5.53 -12.56 -5.87
N GLY A 545 -5.35 -13.85 -6.05
CA GLY A 545 -5.54 -14.55 -7.33
C GLY A 545 -7.01 -14.74 -7.72
N PRO A 546 -7.24 -15.31 -8.89
CA PRO A 546 -8.59 -15.66 -9.33
C PRO A 546 -9.19 -16.76 -8.44
N VAL A 547 -10.51 -16.75 -8.33
CA VAL A 547 -11.25 -17.80 -7.62
C VAL A 547 -11.29 -19.07 -8.47
N LEU A 548 -10.80 -20.17 -7.93
CA LEU A 548 -10.86 -21.47 -8.59
C LEU A 548 -12.29 -22.04 -8.48
N PRO A 549 -13.00 -22.31 -9.59
CA PRO A 549 -14.41 -22.66 -9.58
C PRO A 549 -14.71 -23.99 -8.85
N GLU A 550 -13.80 -24.96 -8.91
CA GLU A 550 -13.94 -26.28 -8.31
C GLU A 550 -13.06 -26.52 -7.07
N LEU A 551 -12.64 -25.43 -6.39
CA LEU A 551 -11.80 -25.51 -5.20
C LEU A 551 -12.47 -26.35 -4.09
N ALA A 552 -11.79 -27.43 -3.67
CA ALA A 552 -12.26 -28.32 -2.64
C ALA A 552 -11.26 -28.54 -1.49
N LEU A 553 -9.97 -28.29 -1.71
CA LEU A 553 -8.92 -28.52 -0.74
C LEU A 553 -7.87 -27.40 -0.77
N VAL A 554 -7.41 -27.00 0.41
CA VAL A 554 -6.25 -26.11 0.59
C VAL A 554 -5.29 -26.79 1.56
N LEU A 555 -4.09 -27.12 1.08
CA LEU A 555 -3.05 -27.78 1.86
C LEU A 555 -1.94 -26.77 2.24
N LEU A 556 -1.60 -26.72 3.51
CA LEU A 556 -0.41 -26.07 4.02
C LEU A 556 0.62 -27.14 4.40
N PRO A 557 1.64 -27.43 3.56
CA PRO A 557 2.61 -28.48 3.80
C PRO A 557 3.49 -28.24 5.02
N TYR A 558 3.61 -26.98 5.43
CA TYR A 558 4.38 -26.54 6.59
C TYR A 558 3.71 -25.35 7.25
N ALA A 559 2.66 -25.61 7.99
CA ALA A 559 1.87 -24.57 8.66
C ALA A 559 2.69 -23.77 9.68
N ASP A 560 3.60 -24.46 10.38
CA ASP A 560 4.51 -23.83 11.37
C ASP A 560 5.40 -22.75 10.75
N GLY A 561 5.67 -22.83 9.46
CA GLY A 561 6.48 -21.81 8.75
C GLY A 561 5.91 -20.40 8.82
N PHE A 562 4.58 -20.27 8.96
CA PHE A 562 3.91 -18.97 9.14
C PHE A 562 3.98 -18.45 10.58
N ILE A 563 4.16 -19.34 11.55
CA ILE A 563 4.25 -19.01 12.98
C ILE A 563 5.70 -18.65 13.37
N LEU A 564 6.66 -19.29 12.70
CA LEU A 564 8.09 -19.18 13.01
C LEU A 564 8.75 -17.89 12.50
N GLU A 565 7.97 -16.93 12.04
CA GLU A 565 8.50 -15.61 11.72
C GLU A 565 8.99 -14.89 12.99
N SER A 566 10.14 -14.22 12.90
CA SER A 566 10.69 -13.44 14.02
C SER A 566 9.97 -12.09 14.17
N ASP A 567 8.65 -12.15 14.37
CA ASP A 567 7.78 -10.99 14.41
C ASP A 567 6.68 -11.23 15.45
N PHE A 568 6.37 -10.21 16.24
CA PHE A 568 5.34 -10.30 17.28
C PHE A 568 3.92 -10.48 16.72
N ARG A 569 3.68 -10.16 15.44
CA ARG A 569 2.39 -10.34 14.77
C ARG A 569 2.28 -11.70 14.04
N ALA A 570 3.32 -12.53 14.07
CA ALA A 570 3.33 -13.77 13.28
C ALA A 570 2.13 -14.68 13.59
N ALA A 571 1.81 -14.88 14.87
CA ALA A 571 0.69 -15.71 15.29
C ALA A 571 -0.68 -15.12 14.87
N GLU A 572 -0.86 -13.80 15.00
CA GLU A 572 -2.06 -13.10 14.52
C GLU A 572 -2.21 -13.16 13.01
N ARG A 573 -1.12 -12.90 12.25
CA ARG A 573 -1.15 -13.03 10.78
C ARG A 573 -1.50 -14.45 10.35
N TYR A 574 -0.94 -15.45 11.01
CA TYR A 574 -1.24 -16.84 10.75
C TYR A 574 -2.71 -17.17 11.06
N HIS A 575 -3.21 -16.75 12.22
CA HIS A 575 -4.62 -16.91 12.58
C HIS A 575 -5.54 -16.31 11.50
N ARG A 576 -5.32 -15.06 11.11
CA ARG A 576 -6.07 -14.39 10.03
C ARG A 576 -5.96 -15.12 8.69
N LEU A 577 -4.76 -15.59 8.34
CA LEU A 577 -4.54 -16.38 7.11
C LEU A 577 -5.43 -17.63 7.07
N LEU A 578 -5.54 -18.37 8.16
CA LEU A 578 -6.38 -19.56 8.23
C LEU A 578 -7.85 -19.25 7.95
N TRP A 579 -8.37 -18.15 8.52
CA TRP A 579 -9.74 -17.70 8.26
C TRP A 579 -9.94 -17.23 6.82
N GLN A 580 -8.98 -16.52 6.24
CA GLN A 580 -9.00 -16.13 4.83
C GLN A 580 -9.00 -17.34 3.90
N LEU A 581 -8.23 -18.37 4.21
CA LEU A 581 -8.21 -19.61 3.45
C LEU A 581 -9.53 -20.40 3.56
N ALA A 582 -10.16 -20.39 4.72
CA ALA A 582 -11.47 -20.99 4.91
C ALA A 582 -12.59 -20.29 4.10
N ASP A 583 -12.44 -18.96 3.87
CA ASP A 583 -13.38 -18.14 3.10
C ASP A 583 -12.90 -17.86 1.64
N LEU A 584 -11.89 -18.57 1.17
CA LEU A 584 -11.24 -18.29 -0.12
C LEU A 584 -12.20 -18.46 -1.32
N HIS A 585 -13.22 -19.29 -1.20
CA HIS A 585 -14.22 -19.49 -2.26
C HIS A 585 -15.60 -18.94 -1.84
N PRO A 586 -16.27 -18.09 -2.64
CA PRO A 586 -17.49 -17.38 -2.24
C PRO A 586 -18.69 -18.29 -1.97
N ARG A 587 -18.73 -19.50 -2.54
CA ARG A 587 -19.87 -20.45 -2.40
C ARG A 587 -19.49 -21.78 -1.77
N ARG A 588 -18.21 -22.18 -1.76
CA ARG A 588 -17.73 -23.48 -1.30
C ARG A 588 -16.96 -23.31 0.02
N ARG A 589 -16.84 -24.40 0.77
CA ARG A 589 -15.98 -24.49 1.96
C ARG A 589 -14.89 -25.52 1.66
N PRO A 590 -13.70 -25.10 1.24
CA PRO A 590 -12.59 -26.02 1.01
C PRO A 590 -12.20 -26.71 2.33
N LEU A 591 -11.72 -27.94 2.23
CA LEU A 591 -11.07 -28.59 3.37
C LEU A 591 -9.69 -27.98 3.55
N LEU A 592 -9.42 -27.39 4.70
CA LEU A 592 -8.08 -26.96 5.10
C LEU A 592 -7.32 -28.13 5.67
N VAL A 593 -6.20 -28.50 5.07
CA VAL A 593 -5.30 -29.55 5.54
C VAL A 593 -4.01 -28.90 5.99
N LEU A 594 -3.66 -29.02 7.26
CA LEU A 594 -2.46 -28.42 7.84
C LEU A 594 -1.49 -29.50 8.28
N GLN A 595 -0.35 -29.59 7.61
CA GLN A 595 0.78 -30.35 8.12
C GLN A 595 1.51 -29.49 9.14
N THR A 596 1.51 -29.90 10.41
CA THR A 596 2.05 -29.10 11.51
C THR A 596 2.74 -30.00 12.56
N PHE A 597 3.77 -29.47 13.19
CA PHE A 597 4.38 -30.07 14.36
C PHE A 597 3.79 -29.51 15.67
N GLU A 598 2.94 -28.47 15.57
CA GLU A 598 2.23 -27.85 16.70
C GLU A 598 0.70 -27.96 16.53
N PRO A 599 0.11 -29.17 16.53
CA PRO A 599 -1.34 -29.31 16.33
C PRO A 599 -2.17 -28.63 17.42
N GLY A 600 -1.60 -28.44 18.62
CA GLY A 600 -2.21 -27.71 19.73
C GLY A 600 -2.06 -26.20 19.70
N HIS A 601 -1.57 -25.60 18.62
CA HIS A 601 -1.41 -24.13 18.52
C HIS A 601 -2.77 -23.42 18.71
N ALA A 602 -2.76 -22.25 19.38
CA ALA A 602 -4.00 -21.50 19.70
C ALA A 602 -4.85 -21.17 18.45
N ALA A 603 -4.20 -20.82 17.32
CA ALA A 603 -4.91 -20.54 16.07
C ALA A 603 -5.61 -21.78 15.48
N HIS A 604 -5.04 -22.98 15.66
CA HIS A 604 -5.69 -24.22 15.23
C HIS A 604 -6.93 -24.53 16.06
N ARG A 605 -6.82 -24.40 17.39
CA ARG A 605 -7.96 -24.59 18.31
C ARG A 605 -9.09 -23.61 18.03
N ALA A 606 -8.75 -22.34 17.82
CA ALA A 606 -9.73 -21.31 17.47
C ALA A 606 -10.46 -21.63 16.16
N LEU A 607 -9.73 -22.08 15.13
CA LEU A 607 -10.33 -22.45 13.86
C LEU A 607 -11.23 -23.71 13.98
N GLN A 608 -10.82 -24.72 14.77
CA GLN A 608 -11.62 -25.92 15.05
C GLN A 608 -12.91 -25.60 15.80
N ALA A 609 -12.83 -24.70 16.78
CA ALA A 609 -13.97 -24.24 17.56
C ALA A 609 -14.87 -23.23 16.82
N ALA A 610 -14.46 -22.78 15.63
CA ALA A 610 -15.06 -21.63 14.93
C ALA A 610 -15.13 -20.37 15.83
N ASP A 611 -14.13 -20.18 16.67
CA ASP A 611 -14.03 -19.10 17.65
C ASP A 611 -12.77 -18.24 17.42
N PRO A 612 -12.84 -17.21 16.58
CA PRO A 612 -11.73 -16.29 16.39
C PRO A 612 -11.43 -15.45 17.65
N GLN A 613 -12.40 -15.29 18.55
CA GLN A 613 -12.27 -14.46 19.75
C GLN A 613 -11.32 -15.08 20.77
N GLY A 614 -11.46 -16.38 21.04
CA GLY A 614 -10.60 -17.07 22.00
C GLY A 614 -9.11 -17.01 21.66
N PHE A 615 -8.76 -16.99 20.36
CA PHE A 615 -7.38 -16.74 19.94
C PHE A 615 -6.96 -15.31 20.29
N MET A 616 -7.80 -14.33 19.98
CA MET A 616 -7.44 -12.92 20.13
C MET A 616 -7.29 -12.52 21.60
N GLU A 617 -8.11 -13.06 22.47
CA GLU A 617 -7.98 -12.88 23.94
C GLU A 617 -6.62 -13.39 24.45
N PHE A 618 -6.20 -14.57 23.98
CA PHE A 618 -4.89 -15.13 24.30
C PHE A 618 -3.75 -14.25 23.78
N GLU A 619 -3.83 -13.81 22.53
CA GLU A 619 -2.83 -12.96 21.86
C GLU A 619 -2.69 -11.61 22.57
N LEU A 620 -3.81 -10.96 22.93
CA LEU A 620 -3.82 -9.69 23.65
C LEU A 620 -3.20 -9.79 25.04
N ALA A 621 -3.49 -10.86 25.79
CA ALA A 621 -2.88 -11.10 27.09
C ALA A 621 -1.35 -11.20 26.99
N LEU A 622 -0.86 -11.93 25.97
CA LEU A 622 0.57 -12.06 25.71
C LEU A 622 1.20 -10.70 25.33
N ARG A 623 0.57 -9.95 24.41
CA ARG A 623 1.07 -8.63 23.99
C ARG A 623 1.08 -7.63 25.12
N HIS A 624 0.08 -7.64 25.99
CA HIS A 624 0.04 -6.79 27.16
C HIS A 624 1.21 -7.08 28.10
N THR A 625 1.47 -8.36 28.38
CA THR A 625 2.58 -8.80 29.23
C THR A 625 3.94 -8.38 28.66
N LEU A 626 4.11 -8.45 27.34
CA LEU A 626 5.36 -8.12 26.66
C LEU A 626 5.46 -6.64 26.26
N GLY A 627 4.43 -5.83 26.48
CA GLY A 627 4.38 -4.42 26.08
C GLY A 627 4.43 -4.24 24.57
N TYR A 628 3.71 -5.07 23.80
CA TYR A 628 3.52 -4.89 22.37
C TYR A 628 2.20 -4.17 22.04
N PRO A 629 2.06 -3.60 20.82
CA PRO A 629 0.78 -3.04 20.40
C PRO A 629 -0.37 -4.06 20.49
N PRO A 630 -1.56 -3.66 20.98
CA PRO A 630 -2.03 -2.31 21.25
C PRO A 630 -1.69 -1.74 22.64
N ALA A 631 -1.05 -2.51 23.53
CA ALA A 631 -0.70 -2.05 24.88
C ALA A 631 0.29 -0.85 24.85
N THR A 632 1.10 -0.78 23.81
CA THR A 632 2.01 0.32 23.52
C THR A 632 1.91 0.70 22.03
N ARG A 633 2.51 1.83 21.68
CA ARG A 633 2.81 2.20 20.29
C ARG A 633 4.29 1.97 20.00
N MET A 634 4.62 1.70 18.74
CA MET A 634 5.99 1.40 18.31
C MET A 634 6.44 2.29 17.15
N VAL A 635 7.73 2.62 17.15
CA VAL A 635 8.43 3.21 16.00
C VAL A 635 9.74 2.45 15.79
N LYS A 636 10.00 2.06 14.55
CA LYS A 636 11.28 1.47 14.14
C LYS A 636 12.14 2.55 13.50
N LEU A 637 13.36 2.70 14.00
CA LEU A 637 14.39 3.59 13.50
C LEU A 637 15.36 2.75 12.67
N GLU A 638 15.52 3.04 11.39
CA GLU A 638 16.45 2.33 10.49
C GLU A 638 17.56 3.27 10.06
N VAL A 639 18.80 2.85 10.27
CA VAL A 639 19.99 3.56 9.79
C VAL A 639 20.66 2.73 8.70
N SER A 640 20.94 3.36 7.57
CA SER A 640 21.58 2.69 6.42
C SER A 640 22.76 3.46 5.87
N HIS A 641 23.81 2.72 5.43
CA HIS A 641 24.99 3.27 4.78
C HIS A 641 25.72 2.19 3.96
N PRO A 642 26.42 2.55 2.84
CA PRO A 642 27.22 1.59 2.06
C PRO A 642 28.35 0.92 2.84
N LYS A 643 28.87 1.58 3.88
CA LYS A 643 29.91 1.05 4.78
C LYS A 643 29.29 0.62 6.09
N GLU A 644 29.41 -0.67 6.44
CA GLU A 644 28.85 -1.24 7.66
C GLU A 644 29.23 -0.50 8.94
N PRO A 645 30.53 -0.17 9.20
CA PRO A 645 30.91 0.51 10.41
C PRO A 645 30.18 1.85 10.61
N VAL A 646 29.96 2.61 9.52
CA VAL A 646 29.27 3.90 9.59
C VAL A 646 27.79 3.73 9.98
N ALA A 647 27.10 2.75 9.36
CA ALA A 647 25.70 2.48 9.72
C ALA A 647 25.56 1.98 11.16
N ARG A 648 26.46 1.07 11.58
CA ARG A 648 26.51 0.54 12.93
C ARG A 648 26.77 1.64 13.95
N ASP A 649 27.86 2.40 13.78
CA ASP A 649 28.26 3.40 14.73
C ASP A 649 27.18 4.50 14.88
N ALA A 650 26.53 4.88 13.77
CA ALA A 650 25.45 5.86 13.78
C ALA A 650 24.20 5.37 14.56
N ILE A 651 23.78 4.10 14.42
CA ILE A 651 22.64 3.56 15.17
C ILE A 651 22.97 3.36 16.66
N TYR A 652 24.22 2.99 16.99
CA TYR A 652 24.68 2.89 18.38
C TYR A 652 24.74 4.24 19.06
N GLN A 653 25.23 5.30 18.39
CA GLN A 653 25.20 6.67 18.90
C GLN A 653 23.76 7.13 19.18
N LEU A 654 22.84 6.82 18.27
CA LEU A 654 21.43 7.14 18.45
C LEU A 654 20.83 6.41 19.66
N ALA A 655 21.15 5.12 19.83
CA ALA A 655 20.72 4.32 20.97
C ALA A 655 21.25 4.88 22.30
N GLU A 656 22.54 5.24 22.38
CA GLU A 656 23.14 5.83 23.59
C GLU A 656 22.53 7.20 23.92
N ALA A 657 22.16 8.01 22.93
CA ALA A 657 21.48 9.29 23.15
C ALA A 657 20.03 9.13 23.68
N LEU A 658 19.35 8.06 23.29
CA LEU A 658 17.98 7.75 23.74
C LEU A 658 17.93 7.02 25.08
N LYS A 659 18.93 6.23 25.41
CA LYS A 659 19.00 5.37 26.60
C LYS A 659 18.73 6.10 27.93
N PRO A 660 19.30 7.31 28.19
CA PRO A 660 19.02 8.05 29.42
C PRO A 660 17.56 8.54 29.52
N LYS A 661 16.88 8.67 28.39
CA LYS A 661 15.51 9.16 28.29
C LYS A 661 14.49 8.02 28.30
N ALA A 662 14.91 6.80 27.94
CA ALA A 662 14.05 5.61 27.85
C ALA A 662 13.93 4.88 29.18
N ARG A 663 12.78 4.32 29.47
CA ARG A 663 12.56 3.39 30.59
C ARG A 663 12.98 1.97 30.19
N PRO A 664 13.22 1.08 31.16
CA PRO A 664 13.48 -0.33 30.86
C PRO A 664 12.39 -0.92 29.96
N GLY A 665 12.78 -1.57 28.86
CA GLY A 665 11.88 -2.19 27.88
C GLY A 665 11.29 -1.25 26.83
N GLU A 666 11.49 0.08 26.91
CA GLU A 666 11.04 1.01 25.86
C GLU A 666 11.98 1.06 24.64
N LEU A 667 13.26 0.70 24.82
CA LEU A 667 14.28 0.70 23.78
C LEU A 667 14.77 -0.74 23.55
N LEU A 668 14.63 -1.25 22.32
CA LEU A 668 15.07 -2.58 21.93
C LEU A 668 16.06 -2.49 20.76
N GLY A 669 17.17 -3.17 20.86
CA GLY A 669 18.31 -3.05 19.96
C GLY A 669 19.39 -2.11 20.50
N PRO A 670 20.34 -1.61 19.66
CA PRO A 670 20.36 -1.76 18.20
C PRO A 670 20.70 -3.17 17.73
N ALA A 671 20.21 -3.53 16.54
CA ALA A 671 20.46 -4.83 15.93
C ALA A 671 20.60 -4.69 14.39
N PRO A 672 21.34 -5.61 13.73
CA PRO A 672 21.27 -5.70 12.27
C PRO A 672 19.84 -5.98 11.81
N ALA A 673 19.42 -5.37 10.72
CA ALA A 673 18.15 -5.70 10.12
C ALA A 673 18.11 -7.18 9.67
N PRO A 674 16.92 -7.81 9.57
CA PRO A 674 16.78 -9.19 9.10
C PRO A 674 17.45 -9.45 7.74
N VAL A 675 17.45 -8.45 6.85
CA VAL A 675 18.27 -8.39 5.66
C VAL A 675 19.37 -7.34 5.91
N ALA A 676 20.50 -7.80 6.45
CA ALA A 676 21.58 -6.91 6.90
C ALA A 676 22.19 -6.07 5.76
N ARG A 677 22.08 -6.52 4.50
CA ARG A 677 22.56 -5.78 3.32
C ARG A 677 21.51 -5.76 2.22
N LEU A 678 21.00 -4.57 1.91
CA LEU A 678 19.99 -4.37 0.88
C LEU A 678 20.46 -3.32 -0.15
N ARG A 679 20.42 -3.64 -1.44
CA ARG A 679 20.81 -2.72 -2.54
C ARG A 679 22.16 -2.04 -2.28
N GLY A 680 23.14 -2.80 -1.75
CA GLY A 680 24.47 -2.28 -1.44
C GLY A 680 24.59 -1.52 -0.12
N GLN A 681 23.50 -1.32 0.63
CA GLN A 681 23.47 -0.64 1.92
C GLN A 681 23.45 -1.65 3.06
N TYR A 682 24.23 -1.40 4.11
CA TYR A 682 24.09 -2.09 5.39
C TYR A 682 23.02 -1.39 6.21
N VAL A 683 22.12 -2.17 6.81
CA VAL A 683 20.95 -1.66 7.53
C VAL A 683 20.98 -2.17 8.97
N PHE A 684 20.85 -1.24 9.91
CA PHE A 684 20.66 -1.51 11.32
C PHE A 684 19.36 -0.86 11.80
N HIS A 685 18.73 -1.45 12.82
CA HIS A 685 17.52 -0.90 13.37
C HIS A 685 17.51 -0.82 14.90
N LEU A 686 16.67 0.06 15.40
CA LEU A 686 16.38 0.31 16.79
C LEU A 686 14.87 0.44 16.93
N LEU A 687 14.27 -0.17 17.94
CA LEU A 687 12.84 -0.10 18.19
C LEU A 687 12.56 0.71 19.45
N LEU A 688 11.66 1.66 19.33
CA LEU A 688 11.04 2.37 20.44
C LEU A 688 9.62 1.87 20.62
N LYS A 689 9.23 1.51 21.85
CA LYS A 689 7.85 1.16 22.21
C LYS A 689 7.49 1.81 23.54
N SER A 690 6.38 2.55 23.57
CA SER A 690 5.90 3.23 24.76
C SER A 690 4.43 3.63 24.62
N SER A 691 3.86 4.25 25.66
CA SER A 691 2.57 4.94 25.53
C SER A 691 2.68 6.07 24.49
N GLU A 692 1.58 6.40 23.80
CA GLU A 692 1.59 7.39 22.72
C GLU A 692 2.18 8.75 23.12
N PRO A 693 1.77 9.39 24.24
CA PRO A 693 2.32 10.70 24.61
C PRO A 693 3.82 10.65 24.88
N ARG A 694 4.27 9.55 25.51
CA ARG A 694 5.68 9.40 25.83
C ARG A 694 6.54 9.08 24.61
N LEU A 695 6.02 8.26 23.69
CA LEU A 695 6.67 7.97 22.42
C LEU A 695 6.86 9.27 21.60
N GLN A 696 5.83 10.12 21.57
CA GLN A 696 5.91 11.44 20.94
C GLN A 696 7.04 12.28 21.54
N ALA A 697 7.11 12.37 22.86
CA ALA A 697 8.17 13.12 23.56
C ALA A 697 9.59 12.56 23.31
N LEU A 698 9.73 11.23 23.17
CA LEU A 698 11.00 10.60 22.78
C LEU A 698 11.40 10.97 21.36
N MET A 699 10.45 11.00 20.45
CA MET A 699 10.68 11.29 19.03
C MET A 699 10.99 12.77 18.76
N GLU A 700 10.37 13.69 19.47
CA GLU A 700 10.67 15.15 19.39
C GLU A 700 12.11 15.49 19.80
N ASN A 701 12.72 14.65 20.63
CA ASN A 701 14.11 14.79 21.08
C ASN A 701 15.10 13.92 20.26
N LEU A 702 14.71 13.45 19.09
CA LEU A 702 15.57 12.62 18.27
C LEU A 702 16.71 13.47 17.67
N LEU A 703 17.95 13.05 17.94
CA LEU A 703 19.11 13.72 17.37
C LEU A 703 19.27 13.40 15.88
N PRO A 704 19.70 14.36 15.06
CA PRO A 704 19.97 14.10 13.66
C PRO A 704 21.16 13.13 13.52
N VAL A 705 21.00 12.13 12.66
CA VAL A 705 22.07 11.17 12.33
C VAL A 705 22.97 11.77 11.26
N ARG A 706 24.26 11.94 11.57
CA ARG A 706 25.25 12.48 10.62
C ARG A 706 25.91 11.36 9.82
N GLY A 707 26.11 11.59 8.53
CA GLY A 707 26.87 10.69 7.65
C GLY A 707 26.18 9.39 7.26
N ALA A 708 24.99 9.10 7.77
CA ALA A 708 24.19 7.93 7.40
C ALA A 708 22.71 8.36 7.18
N ARG A 709 21.96 7.53 6.50
CA ARG A 709 20.53 7.79 6.24
C ARG A 709 19.69 7.21 7.36
N LEU A 710 18.94 8.07 8.06
CA LEU A 710 17.92 7.67 9.03
C LEU A 710 16.55 7.58 8.34
N ARG A 711 15.81 6.50 8.62
CA ARG A 711 14.40 6.34 8.25
C ARG A 711 13.58 6.01 9.49
N LEU A 712 12.40 6.60 9.55
CA LEU A 712 11.41 6.33 10.58
C LEU A 712 10.32 5.43 10.01
N ASP A 713 9.90 4.44 10.80
CA ASP A 713 8.82 3.52 10.45
C ASP A 713 7.83 3.47 11.63
N PRO A 714 6.85 4.38 11.64
CA PRO A 714 5.81 4.40 12.67
C PRO A 714 4.87 3.22 12.53
N ASP A 715 4.43 2.64 13.63
CA ASP A 715 3.48 1.53 13.65
C ASP A 715 3.88 0.36 12.72
N PRO A 716 5.12 -0.20 12.87
CA PRO A 716 5.63 -1.22 11.96
C PRO A 716 4.74 -2.46 11.96
N GLN A 717 4.34 -2.90 10.78
CA GLN A 717 3.50 -4.09 10.60
C GLN A 717 4.33 -5.37 10.54
N SER A 718 5.61 -5.25 10.21
CA SER A 718 6.59 -6.34 10.22
C SER A 718 7.98 -5.81 10.51
N PHE A 719 8.80 -6.63 11.17
CA PHE A 719 10.22 -6.30 11.32
C PHE A 719 11.05 -6.75 10.11
N VAL A 720 10.49 -7.62 9.28
CA VAL A 720 11.15 -8.22 8.11
C VAL A 720 10.73 -7.56 6.80
N GLY A 721 9.51 -7.07 6.70
CA GLY A 721 8.77 -6.95 5.45
C GLY A 721 8.86 -5.66 4.66
N LEU A 722 9.47 -4.57 5.13
CA LEU A 722 9.55 -3.31 4.36
C LEU A 722 10.80 -3.18 3.48
N LEU A 723 11.50 -4.27 3.28
CA LEU A 723 12.73 -4.32 2.49
C LEU A 723 12.51 -4.83 1.04
N GLU A 724 11.27 -5.06 0.63
CA GLU A 724 10.93 -5.73 -0.64
C GLU A 724 10.57 -4.79 -1.80
N ASP A 725 10.87 -3.48 -1.71
CA ASP A 725 10.71 -2.57 -2.86
C ASP A 725 12.04 -1.94 -3.32
#